data_031c6e7186d9a9e118b66557bb7828de
#
_entry.id   031c6e7186d9a9e118b66557bb7828de
#
_cell.length_a   1.000
_cell.length_b   1.000
_cell.length_c   1.000
_cell.angle_alpha   90.00
_cell.angle_beta   90.00
_cell.angle_gamma   90.00
#
_symmetry.space_group_name_H-M   'P 1'
#
loop_
_entity.id
_entity.type
_entity.pdbx_description
1 polymer ?
#
loop_
_entity_poly.entity_id
_entity_poly.type
_entity_poly.pdbx_seq_one_letter_code
_entity_poly.pdbx_strand_id
1 'polypeptide(L)'
;MKKSFYGKILASSVIAVLLSGTLFADFPLMQNGKSVCTIVVKKGASPVEKHAAEELAKFLAKISKGEKPVIAEKAVNGTKSIRFALTDDKRLKDEGFMVKTTKNDLTFYGRQEVGFLYGVYELLKKYTTIRWLVPGDDGEYFTVQKNIAVPEGEWISNPDFFFRNINWGAASVASPKWDSYDWMLRNRLRIFDIPQTVLRPELKAELKKRAAVIQDGGHCFTLLLAGYYIDGRKNKDVTKDFHKMYKEHPEYFPLINGKRTFLEGQKYQPCTSNPDVIRIMAENLLKNVQQTCSQTPGGCYRLVNNDGTGWCQCENCKKLDLGSNMMTNRYWTFMNQLIDYVKKREPNAKLNTIAYQNFQEAPTQILPDKRFATMELSFNRICYRHRLDDPNCLTNSNYYRMHKDWQKLSEKIKIPLVTYGQINVFGSAFMPIEYIYPDFMRLYYKLGIRGIRPQMPPPDGKYSKKYDKYPMTKLCWYGMWQTMYTFAEQSWNIKTDTDKLTEEINTLYYGKAAWEAGMRDFRKLLSKAFLETPGCYGHGHSSPLGRCLDRPGVHEQLLKYLDAAEKAAAKDPDKRALAHVQRERKIFAMTWEKFRKDYLANHREIRSYRRSAPVKIDGNLDEPDWKKADTVSGFKLTNNTGFAKNQTYVRVFHEEENIYFGVECMEPMTDKVTEDTREALDGPVWQDNTVEFFLNHPDLANSYYQIIVSSAGKVFDHYVTPGSKPDRSFTSGIEVKTKKLKDRWILEARIPTAPLGEKCFDGQAWKVNVLRARKINGIVMHSGVPVESSTWSIGTPHNVGVFLPVNFCKERSVNKDGAELDTRVWRNGSFNEVDKKKHKNNPARQIKDGKKPSSWHFSGKKVVASLEGSPEDPKAHFLRINGIVANDYLGKSEKVKIRFRVRGTGIVQFAWYCYDIKNGRRLHKKSIYFYKENIDSKEWKDIAMEVPLPKFDLTKFAAGFYPKNANSTMDFDEVYITASGK
;
A
#
# COMPACT_ATOMS: atom_id res chain seq x y z
N MET A 1 -45.40 -17.25 24.69
CA MET A 1 -46.72 -16.80 24.25
C MET A 1 -46.62 -15.38 23.74
N LYS A 2 -46.72 -15.18 22.49
CA LYS A 2 -47.49 -14.30 21.64
C LYS A 2 -46.86 -14.31 20.26
N LYS A 3 -47.44 -15.13 19.39
CA LYS A 3 -47.34 -15.06 17.93
C LYS A 3 -48.18 -13.85 17.49
N SER A 4 -47.73 -13.06 16.54
CA SER A 4 -48.59 -12.37 15.56
C SER A 4 -47.73 -11.86 14.42
N PHE A 5 -47.93 -12.47 13.26
CA PHE A 5 -48.39 -11.86 12.01
C PHE A 5 -47.55 -10.74 11.41
N TYR A 6 -46.74 -11.10 10.38
CA TYR A 6 -46.68 -10.35 9.11
C TYR A 6 -46.33 -11.35 7.99
N GLY A 7 -47.34 -11.83 7.36
CA GLY A 7 -47.28 -12.51 6.10
C GLY A 7 -48.07 -11.71 5.05
N LYS A 8 -47.43 -11.69 3.87
CA LYS A 8 -48.01 -11.32 2.55
C LYS A 8 -48.39 -9.84 2.36
N ILE A 9 -47.57 -9.14 1.54
CA ILE A 9 -48.04 -8.59 0.26
C ILE A 9 -46.81 -8.16 -0.51
N LEU A 10 -46.38 -8.99 -1.46
CA LEU A 10 -45.56 -8.59 -2.60
C LEU A 10 -46.53 -8.39 -3.74
N ALA A 11 -46.97 -7.16 -3.92
CA ALA A 11 -47.67 -6.75 -5.11
C ALA A 11 -46.87 -5.62 -5.75
N SER A 12 -46.47 -5.87 -6.98
CA SER A 12 -45.91 -4.92 -7.96
C SER A 12 -46.65 -3.58 -7.89
N SER A 13 -45.99 -2.56 -7.39
CA SER A 13 -46.46 -1.18 -7.51
C SER A 13 -45.45 -0.40 -8.34
N VAL A 14 -45.59 -0.49 -9.66
CA VAL A 14 -45.31 0.64 -10.52
C VAL A 14 -46.26 1.74 -10.11
N ILE A 15 -45.88 2.56 -9.15
CA ILE A 15 -46.61 3.79 -8.84
C ILE A 15 -46.30 4.78 -9.96
N ALA A 16 -47.20 4.83 -10.95
CA ALA A 16 -47.36 6.00 -11.76
C ALA A 16 -47.91 7.09 -10.82
N VAL A 17 -47.04 7.93 -10.29
CA VAL A 17 -47.45 9.16 -9.62
C VAL A 17 -47.98 10.09 -10.74
N LEU A 18 -49.29 10.01 -10.98
CA LEU A 18 -50.05 11.07 -11.61
C LEU A 18 -50.11 12.20 -10.58
N LEU A 19 -49.10 13.01 -10.49
CA LEU A 19 -49.20 14.35 -9.93
C LEU A 19 -49.86 15.20 -11.02
N SER A 20 -51.11 15.60 -10.76
CA SER A 20 -51.78 16.76 -11.37
C SER A 20 -51.01 18.03 -10.94
N GLY A 21 -49.81 18.23 -11.48
CA GLY A 21 -49.02 19.44 -11.45
C GLY A 21 -49.01 19.99 -12.87
N THR A 22 -49.23 21.25 -13.04
CA THR A 22 -49.10 22.02 -14.26
C THR A 22 -48.11 21.40 -15.23
N LEU A 23 -48.57 20.97 -16.42
CA LEU A 23 -47.75 20.48 -17.52
C LEU A 23 -46.78 21.60 -17.92
N PHE A 24 -45.59 21.62 -17.29
CA PHE A 24 -44.47 22.37 -17.84
C PHE A 24 -44.09 21.71 -19.16
N ALA A 25 -44.15 22.49 -20.23
CA ALA A 25 -43.79 21.99 -21.54
C ALA A 25 -42.29 21.62 -21.54
N ASP A 26 -41.96 20.33 -21.70
CA ASP A 26 -40.59 19.85 -21.77
C ASP A 26 -39.81 20.50 -22.95
N PHE A 27 -38.54 20.84 -22.71
CA PHE A 27 -37.64 21.27 -23.78
C PHE A 27 -37.09 20.02 -24.47
N PRO A 28 -37.55 19.64 -25.64
CA PRO A 28 -37.05 18.46 -26.33
C PRO A 28 -35.62 18.71 -26.87
N LEU A 29 -34.74 17.77 -26.65
CA LEU A 29 -33.38 17.71 -27.22
C LEU A 29 -33.38 16.83 -28.47
N MET A 30 -34.01 15.66 -28.37
CA MET A 30 -34.13 14.67 -29.43
C MET A 30 -35.60 14.19 -29.55
N GLN A 31 -36.11 14.06 -30.77
CA GLN A 31 -37.44 13.49 -31.04
C GLN A 31 -37.29 12.44 -32.16
N ASN A 32 -37.70 11.21 -31.89
CA ASN A 32 -37.59 10.08 -32.83
C ASN A 32 -36.15 9.91 -33.42
N GLY A 33 -35.13 10.24 -32.61
CA GLY A 33 -33.73 10.20 -33.04
C GLY A 33 -33.26 11.40 -33.90
N LYS A 34 -34.12 12.39 -34.11
CA LYS A 34 -33.76 13.64 -34.80
C LYS A 34 -33.51 14.75 -33.78
N SER A 35 -32.50 15.56 -34.01
CA SER A 35 -32.27 16.76 -33.24
C SER A 35 -33.29 17.84 -33.53
N VAL A 36 -33.92 18.40 -32.52
CA VAL A 36 -34.83 19.54 -32.61
C VAL A 36 -34.24 20.83 -32.10
N CYS A 37 -32.92 20.80 -31.82
CA CYS A 37 -32.16 21.90 -31.22
C CYS A 37 -30.93 22.22 -32.08
N THR A 38 -30.53 23.50 -32.07
CA THR A 38 -29.20 23.95 -32.50
C THR A 38 -28.38 24.27 -31.27
N ILE A 39 -27.16 23.76 -31.19
CA ILE A 39 -26.18 24.16 -30.20
C ILE A 39 -25.46 25.41 -30.71
N VAL A 40 -25.72 26.54 -30.07
CA VAL A 40 -25.22 27.84 -30.54
C VAL A 40 -23.89 28.13 -29.92
N VAL A 41 -22.84 28.19 -30.74
CA VAL A 41 -21.46 28.49 -30.33
C VAL A 41 -21.02 29.73 -31.10
N LYS A 42 -20.78 30.85 -30.41
CA LYS A 42 -20.45 32.13 -31.02
C LYS A 42 -19.12 32.11 -31.74
N LYS A 43 -18.95 32.99 -32.74
CA LYS A 43 -17.64 33.24 -33.37
C LYS A 43 -16.65 33.69 -32.29
N GLY A 44 -15.50 33.04 -32.21
CA GLY A 44 -14.49 33.31 -31.16
C GLY A 44 -14.74 32.62 -29.82
N ALA A 45 -15.74 31.70 -29.69
CA ALA A 45 -15.95 30.92 -28.48
C ALA A 45 -14.69 30.17 -28.05
N SER A 46 -14.56 30.01 -26.77
CA SER A 46 -13.40 29.34 -26.17
C SER A 46 -13.26 27.89 -26.59
N PRO A 47 -12.08 27.28 -26.50
CA PRO A 47 -11.91 25.84 -26.69
C PRO A 47 -12.78 24.99 -25.76
N VAL A 48 -13.07 25.48 -24.53
CA VAL A 48 -13.90 24.76 -23.55
C VAL A 48 -15.36 24.77 -24.00
N GLU A 49 -15.91 25.91 -24.41
CA GLU A 49 -17.27 26.03 -24.92
C GLU A 49 -17.50 25.15 -26.15
N LYS A 50 -16.55 25.19 -27.12
CA LYS A 50 -16.60 24.32 -28.29
C LYS A 50 -16.61 22.85 -27.93
N HIS A 51 -15.75 22.45 -26.99
CA HIS A 51 -15.68 21.06 -26.52
C HIS A 51 -16.95 20.62 -25.79
N ALA A 52 -17.56 21.50 -24.99
CA ALA A 52 -18.82 21.22 -24.31
C ALA A 52 -19.96 20.99 -25.33
N ALA A 53 -20.01 21.80 -26.39
CA ALA A 53 -20.97 21.64 -27.48
C ALA A 53 -20.76 20.32 -28.23
N GLU A 54 -19.50 19.96 -28.52
CA GLU A 54 -19.13 18.72 -29.20
C GLU A 54 -19.49 17.48 -28.39
N GLU A 55 -19.20 17.48 -27.07
CA GLU A 55 -19.55 16.37 -26.17
C GLU A 55 -21.07 16.21 -26.01
N LEU A 56 -21.81 17.33 -25.91
CA LEU A 56 -23.29 17.28 -25.88
C LEU A 56 -23.84 16.67 -27.15
N ALA A 57 -23.42 17.19 -28.32
CA ALA A 57 -23.88 16.71 -29.62
C ALA A 57 -23.52 15.23 -29.85
N LYS A 58 -22.31 14.84 -29.50
CA LYS A 58 -21.83 13.45 -29.59
C LYS A 58 -22.68 12.49 -28.77
N PHE A 59 -22.93 12.82 -27.50
CA PHE A 59 -23.66 11.91 -26.61
C PHE A 59 -25.17 11.88 -26.91
N LEU A 60 -25.78 12.99 -27.32
CA LEU A 60 -27.18 12.99 -27.76
C LEU A 60 -27.36 12.08 -28.98
N ALA A 61 -26.48 12.18 -29.99
CA ALA A 61 -26.49 11.30 -31.16
C ALA A 61 -26.28 9.82 -30.77
N LYS A 62 -25.31 9.55 -29.88
CA LYS A 62 -24.98 8.20 -29.44
C LYS A 62 -26.12 7.54 -28.67
N ILE A 63 -26.71 8.28 -27.70
CA ILE A 63 -27.79 7.76 -26.86
C ILE A 63 -29.06 7.56 -27.66
N SER A 64 -29.39 8.47 -28.62
CA SER A 64 -30.59 8.36 -29.42
C SER A 64 -30.44 7.39 -30.62
N LYS A 65 -29.20 6.94 -30.89
CA LYS A 65 -28.85 6.28 -32.18
C LYS A 65 -29.40 7.06 -33.38
N GLY A 66 -29.28 8.36 -33.34
CA GLY A 66 -29.89 9.28 -34.28
C GLY A 66 -28.94 10.34 -34.82
N GLU A 67 -29.52 11.41 -35.32
CA GLU A 67 -28.79 12.52 -35.91
C GLU A 67 -27.97 13.29 -34.87
N LYS A 68 -26.77 13.73 -35.29
CA LYS A 68 -25.95 14.60 -34.44
C LYS A 68 -26.55 16.02 -34.46
N PRO A 69 -26.83 16.66 -33.31
CA PRO A 69 -27.25 18.04 -33.23
C PRO A 69 -26.33 19.00 -34.01
N VAL A 70 -26.90 19.96 -34.70
CA VAL A 70 -26.14 20.99 -35.42
C VAL A 70 -25.47 21.92 -34.40
N ILE A 71 -24.17 22.20 -34.63
CA ILE A 71 -23.42 23.23 -33.92
C ILE A 71 -23.21 24.38 -34.91
N ALA A 72 -23.72 25.58 -34.58
CA ALA A 72 -23.67 26.73 -35.45
C ALA A 72 -23.55 28.04 -34.65
N GLU A 73 -23.15 29.13 -35.33
CA GLU A 73 -23.06 30.48 -34.71
C GLU A 73 -24.43 31.10 -34.37
N LYS A 74 -25.46 30.66 -35.07
CA LYS A 74 -26.85 31.07 -34.88
C LYS A 74 -27.76 29.87 -34.95
N ALA A 75 -28.91 29.97 -34.24
CA ALA A 75 -29.93 28.92 -34.31
C ALA A 75 -30.42 28.74 -35.76
N VAL A 76 -30.56 27.50 -36.19
CA VAL A 76 -31.22 27.15 -37.46
C VAL A 76 -32.73 27.46 -37.32
N ASN A 77 -33.32 28.03 -38.34
CA ASN A 77 -34.74 28.36 -38.34
C ASN A 77 -35.58 27.13 -38.00
N GLY A 78 -36.56 27.31 -37.09
CA GLY A 78 -37.40 26.21 -36.64
C GLY A 78 -36.83 25.33 -35.56
N THR A 79 -35.57 25.53 -35.12
CA THR A 79 -34.95 24.79 -34.00
C THR A 79 -34.88 25.60 -32.69
N LYS A 80 -34.94 24.92 -31.54
CA LYS A 80 -34.69 25.51 -30.24
C LYS A 80 -33.19 25.73 -30.00
N SER A 81 -32.81 26.65 -29.11
CA SER A 81 -31.42 27.02 -28.91
C SER A 81 -30.84 26.39 -27.64
N ILE A 82 -29.64 25.86 -27.74
CA ILE A 82 -28.81 25.47 -26.60
C ILE A 82 -27.61 26.42 -26.55
N ARG A 83 -27.32 27.04 -25.38
CA ARG A 83 -26.32 28.10 -25.23
C ARG A 83 -25.42 27.86 -24.02
N PHE A 84 -24.29 28.56 -24.02
CA PHE A 84 -23.35 28.60 -22.90
C PHE A 84 -23.08 30.05 -22.51
N ALA A 85 -23.04 30.36 -21.18
CA ALA A 85 -22.80 31.71 -20.73
C ALA A 85 -22.08 31.72 -19.36
N LEU A 86 -21.10 32.59 -19.21
CA LEU A 86 -20.55 32.90 -17.90
C LEU A 86 -21.54 33.75 -17.09
N THR A 87 -21.51 33.61 -15.76
CA THR A 87 -22.38 34.36 -14.84
C THR A 87 -21.64 34.69 -13.54
N ASP A 88 -22.02 35.81 -12.94
CA ASP A 88 -21.55 36.23 -11.62
C ASP A 88 -22.54 35.84 -10.51
N ASP A 89 -23.47 34.94 -10.80
CA ASP A 89 -24.46 34.48 -9.81
C ASP A 89 -23.75 33.90 -8.58
N LYS A 90 -23.96 34.54 -7.45
CA LYS A 90 -23.30 34.20 -6.17
C LYS A 90 -23.75 32.84 -5.58
N ARG A 91 -24.84 32.27 -6.10
CA ARG A 91 -25.27 30.92 -5.74
C ARG A 91 -24.33 29.85 -6.28
N LEU A 92 -23.55 30.17 -7.32
CA LEU A 92 -22.55 29.26 -7.89
C LEU A 92 -21.20 29.40 -7.21
N LYS A 93 -20.60 28.25 -6.85
CA LYS A 93 -19.16 28.15 -6.55
C LYS A 93 -18.36 28.18 -7.87
N ASP A 94 -17.04 28.32 -7.80
CA ASP A 94 -16.15 28.47 -8.97
C ASP A 94 -16.34 27.38 -10.02
N GLU A 95 -16.53 26.12 -9.61
CA GLU A 95 -16.75 24.98 -10.50
C GLU A 95 -18.22 24.57 -10.58
N GLY A 96 -19.12 25.30 -9.94
CA GLY A 96 -20.55 25.07 -10.00
C GLY A 96 -21.14 25.42 -11.37
N PHE A 97 -22.30 24.90 -11.63
CA PHE A 97 -23.05 25.22 -12.84
C PHE A 97 -24.54 25.39 -12.53
N MET A 98 -25.22 26.09 -13.41
CA MET A 98 -26.66 26.25 -13.44
C MET A 98 -27.15 25.89 -14.84
N VAL A 99 -28.20 25.09 -14.93
CA VAL A 99 -28.92 24.84 -16.17
C VAL A 99 -30.29 25.50 -16.08
N LYS A 100 -30.59 26.42 -17.01
CA LYS A 100 -31.87 27.09 -17.10
C LYS A 100 -32.54 26.73 -18.41
N THR A 101 -33.75 26.24 -18.32
CA THR A 101 -34.56 25.77 -19.44
C THR A 101 -35.84 26.57 -19.52
N THR A 102 -36.13 27.09 -20.67
CA THR A 102 -37.38 27.77 -21.05
C THR A 102 -38.01 27.06 -22.24
N LYS A 103 -39.17 27.48 -22.68
CA LYS A 103 -39.85 26.90 -23.85
C LYS A 103 -38.95 26.83 -25.11
N ASN A 104 -38.04 27.83 -25.31
CA ASN A 104 -37.28 27.96 -26.54
C ASN A 104 -35.75 27.84 -26.36
N ASP A 105 -35.24 27.99 -25.14
CA ASP A 105 -33.80 28.04 -24.86
C ASP A 105 -33.43 27.16 -23.70
N LEU A 106 -32.31 26.44 -23.81
CA LEU A 106 -31.60 25.80 -22.74
C LEU A 106 -30.24 26.46 -22.61
N THR A 107 -29.90 26.99 -21.43
CA THR A 107 -28.62 27.65 -21.22
C THR A 107 -27.85 27.03 -20.07
N PHE A 108 -26.59 26.67 -20.34
CA PHE A 108 -25.62 26.26 -19.33
C PHE A 108 -24.85 27.48 -18.83
N TYR A 109 -24.96 27.75 -17.53
CA TYR A 109 -24.23 28.83 -16.87
C TYR A 109 -23.14 28.27 -15.98
N GLY A 110 -21.98 28.94 -15.93
CA GLY A 110 -20.87 28.66 -15.02
C GLY A 110 -20.19 29.94 -14.57
N ARG A 111 -19.58 29.95 -13.37
CA ARG A 111 -18.67 31.04 -12.99
C ARG A 111 -17.32 30.89 -13.73
N GLN A 112 -16.97 29.65 -14.03
CA GLN A 112 -15.83 29.30 -14.91
C GLN A 112 -16.36 28.41 -16.03
N GLU A 113 -15.67 28.41 -17.16
CA GLU A 113 -16.06 27.65 -18.35
C GLU A 113 -16.17 26.13 -18.11
N VAL A 114 -15.46 25.57 -17.10
CA VAL A 114 -15.62 24.16 -16.72
C VAL A 114 -17.04 23.82 -16.30
N GLY A 115 -17.80 24.81 -15.78
CA GLY A 115 -19.21 24.65 -15.46
C GLY A 115 -20.05 24.25 -16.67
N PHE A 116 -19.67 24.63 -17.88
CA PHE A 116 -20.33 24.19 -19.13
C PHE A 116 -20.22 22.68 -19.33
N LEU A 117 -19.00 22.16 -19.20
CA LEU A 117 -18.74 20.72 -19.33
C LEU A 117 -19.46 19.92 -18.24
N TYR A 118 -19.38 20.38 -16.99
CA TYR A 118 -20.04 19.71 -15.88
C TYR A 118 -21.57 19.75 -16.01
N GLY A 119 -22.10 20.89 -16.45
CA GLY A 119 -23.52 21.04 -16.76
C GLY A 119 -23.98 20.07 -17.85
N VAL A 120 -23.22 19.93 -18.93
CA VAL A 120 -23.50 18.98 -20.01
C VAL A 120 -23.50 17.53 -19.50
N TYR A 121 -22.44 17.10 -18.78
CA TYR A 121 -22.38 15.72 -18.29
C TYR A 121 -23.47 15.41 -17.26
N GLU A 122 -23.76 16.34 -16.39
CA GLU A 122 -24.82 16.14 -15.38
C GLU A 122 -26.24 16.18 -15.99
N LEU A 123 -26.46 17.03 -16.99
CA LEU A 123 -27.72 17.01 -17.75
C LEU A 123 -27.91 15.62 -18.41
N LEU A 124 -26.87 15.11 -19.05
CA LEU A 124 -26.91 13.79 -19.66
C LEU A 124 -27.17 12.69 -18.63
N LYS A 125 -26.46 12.67 -17.48
CA LYS A 125 -26.68 11.71 -16.40
C LYS A 125 -28.10 11.81 -15.81
N LYS A 126 -28.65 13.02 -15.72
CA LYS A 126 -29.94 13.28 -15.06
C LYS A 126 -31.14 12.90 -15.94
N TYR A 127 -31.06 13.18 -17.24
CA TYR A 127 -32.19 13.01 -18.17
C TYR A 127 -32.01 11.85 -19.14
N THR A 128 -30.90 11.13 -19.01
CA THR A 128 -30.66 9.88 -19.73
C THR A 128 -30.13 8.83 -18.78
N THR A 129 -29.94 7.61 -19.29
CA THR A 129 -29.36 6.51 -18.51
C THR A 129 -27.84 6.44 -18.55
N ILE A 130 -27.17 7.42 -19.20
CA ILE A 130 -25.73 7.34 -19.42
C ILE A 130 -24.93 7.38 -18.11
N ARG A 131 -23.97 6.47 -18.03
CA ARG A 131 -22.96 6.44 -16.96
C ARG A 131 -21.60 6.13 -17.57
N TRP A 132 -20.55 6.77 -17.06
CA TRP A 132 -19.16 6.52 -17.42
C TRP A 132 -18.44 5.87 -16.22
N LEU A 133 -18.57 4.54 -16.10
CA LEU A 133 -18.16 3.80 -14.89
C LEU A 133 -16.65 3.60 -14.81
N VAL A 134 -16.01 3.24 -15.94
CA VAL A 134 -14.56 3.09 -16.09
C VAL A 134 -14.09 3.80 -17.34
N PRO A 135 -12.78 4.12 -17.50
CA PRO A 135 -12.27 4.75 -18.70
C PRO A 135 -12.50 3.96 -19.99
N GLY A 136 -12.78 4.66 -21.07
CA GLY A 136 -13.00 4.09 -22.40
C GLY A 136 -14.43 3.58 -22.64
N ASP A 137 -14.66 3.02 -23.83
CA ASP A 137 -15.99 2.57 -24.27
C ASP A 137 -16.52 1.39 -23.44
N ASP A 138 -15.61 0.60 -22.84
CA ASP A 138 -15.95 -0.53 -21.95
C ASP A 138 -16.73 -0.08 -20.69
N GLY A 139 -16.51 1.16 -20.27
CA GLY A 139 -17.19 1.76 -19.09
C GLY A 139 -18.38 2.65 -19.41
N GLU A 140 -18.77 2.76 -20.65
CA GLU A 140 -19.84 3.64 -21.07
C GLU A 140 -21.17 2.87 -21.21
N TYR A 141 -22.11 3.16 -20.32
CA TYR A 141 -23.41 2.47 -20.23
C TYR A 141 -24.55 3.44 -20.50
N PHE A 142 -25.43 3.06 -21.42
CA PHE A 142 -26.71 3.75 -21.65
C PHE A 142 -27.71 2.81 -22.34
N THR A 143 -28.97 3.10 -22.17
CA THR A 143 -30.06 2.55 -22.98
C THR A 143 -30.39 3.52 -24.11
N VAL A 144 -30.77 2.98 -25.26
CA VAL A 144 -31.19 3.81 -26.41
C VAL A 144 -32.46 4.59 -26.07
N GLN A 145 -32.42 5.90 -26.19
CA GLN A 145 -33.53 6.81 -25.93
C GLN A 145 -33.72 7.73 -27.16
N LYS A 146 -34.64 7.38 -28.06
CA LYS A 146 -34.91 8.18 -29.25
C LYS A 146 -35.55 9.54 -28.95
N ASN A 147 -36.18 9.67 -27.78
CA ASN A 147 -36.77 10.89 -27.29
C ASN A 147 -36.06 11.31 -26.01
N ILE A 148 -35.49 12.50 -25.95
CA ILE A 148 -34.80 13.08 -24.82
C ILE A 148 -35.30 14.48 -24.63
N ALA A 149 -35.81 14.80 -23.45
CA ALA A 149 -36.30 16.11 -23.11
C ALA A 149 -35.88 16.55 -21.70
N VAL A 150 -35.88 17.85 -21.45
CA VAL A 150 -35.49 18.48 -20.18
C VAL A 150 -36.69 19.33 -19.74
N PRO A 151 -37.21 19.18 -18.53
CA PRO A 151 -38.29 20.05 -18.01
C PRO A 151 -37.90 21.52 -17.98
N GLU A 152 -38.87 22.42 -18.23
CA GLU A 152 -38.63 23.85 -17.99
C GLU A 152 -38.27 24.12 -16.52
N GLY A 153 -37.39 25.06 -16.27
CA GLY A 153 -36.96 25.42 -14.93
C GLY A 153 -35.50 25.75 -14.82
N GLU A 154 -35.02 25.80 -13.59
CA GLU A 154 -33.67 26.10 -13.23
C GLU A 154 -33.16 25.11 -12.19
N TRP A 155 -31.96 24.60 -12.34
CA TRP A 155 -31.29 23.85 -11.29
C TRP A 155 -29.82 24.20 -11.22
N ILE A 156 -29.32 24.22 -9.98
CA ILE A 156 -27.95 24.59 -9.64
C ILE A 156 -27.28 23.38 -8.99
N SER A 157 -26.03 23.19 -9.33
CA SER A 157 -25.20 22.17 -8.70
C SER A 157 -23.80 22.69 -8.41
N ASN A 158 -23.33 22.48 -7.19
CA ASN A 158 -22.05 22.93 -6.71
C ASN A 158 -21.27 21.78 -6.07
N PRO A 159 -19.94 21.75 -6.21
CA PRO A 159 -19.15 20.74 -5.52
C PRO A 159 -19.05 21.01 -4.01
N ASP A 160 -19.13 19.96 -3.20
CA ASP A 160 -18.85 20.02 -1.77
C ASP A 160 -17.33 20.08 -1.49
N PHE A 161 -16.52 19.37 -2.29
CA PHE A 161 -15.08 19.50 -2.25
C PHE A 161 -14.61 20.33 -3.44
N PHE A 162 -13.87 21.42 -3.17
CA PHE A 162 -13.36 22.29 -4.24
C PHE A 162 -12.13 21.69 -4.94
N PHE A 163 -11.35 20.86 -4.23
CA PHE A 163 -10.18 20.18 -4.78
C PHE A 163 -10.47 18.69 -4.87
N ARG A 164 -10.59 18.17 -6.08
CA ARG A 164 -10.95 16.79 -6.39
C ARG A 164 -10.00 16.25 -7.44
N ASN A 165 -9.15 15.30 -7.04
CA ASN A 165 -8.13 14.72 -7.91
C ASN A 165 -7.92 13.24 -7.59
N ILE A 166 -7.60 12.42 -8.59
CA ILE A 166 -6.99 11.12 -8.41
C ILE A 166 -5.54 11.23 -8.88
N ASN A 167 -4.61 11.05 -7.94
CA ASN A 167 -3.19 11.06 -8.25
C ASN A 167 -2.77 9.70 -8.82
N TRP A 168 -2.52 9.66 -10.11
CA TRP A 168 -2.03 8.45 -10.79
C TRP A 168 -0.50 8.32 -10.80
N GLY A 169 0.22 9.25 -10.15
CA GLY A 169 1.68 9.31 -10.17
C GLY A 169 2.24 9.78 -11.52
N ALA A 170 3.53 10.06 -11.57
CA ALA A 170 4.22 10.65 -12.72
C ALA A 170 4.20 9.78 -14.00
N ALA A 171 3.82 8.54 -13.91
CA ALA A 171 3.88 7.59 -15.03
C ALA A 171 2.76 7.75 -16.08
N SER A 172 1.62 8.32 -15.69
CA SER A 172 0.49 8.55 -16.58
C SER A 172 0.76 9.63 -17.64
N VAL A 173 1.77 10.45 -17.39
CA VAL A 173 2.05 11.66 -18.17
C VAL A 173 2.82 11.40 -19.45
N ALA A 174 3.63 10.33 -19.49
CA ALA A 174 4.51 10.06 -20.63
C ALA A 174 3.76 9.60 -21.90
N SER A 175 2.52 9.13 -21.75
CA SER A 175 1.64 8.76 -22.87
C SER A 175 0.19 8.81 -22.39
N PRO A 176 -0.43 10.00 -22.34
CA PRO A 176 -1.80 10.13 -21.85
C PRO A 176 -2.74 9.40 -22.80
N LYS A 177 -3.39 8.36 -22.30
CA LYS A 177 -4.60 7.87 -22.91
C LYS A 177 -5.72 8.81 -22.51
N TRP A 178 -6.30 9.49 -23.49
CA TRP A 178 -7.38 10.46 -23.27
C TRP A 178 -8.58 9.86 -22.56
N ASP A 179 -8.83 8.55 -22.74
CA ASP A 179 -9.90 7.84 -22.05
C ASP A 179 -9.91 8.05 -20.53
N SER A 180 -8.73 8.02 -19.89
CA SER A 180 -8.62 8.24 -18.45
C SER A 180 -8.91 9.69 -18.06
N TYR A 181 -8.43 10.65 -18.85
CA TYR A 181 -8.69 12.08 -18.62
C TYR A 181 -10.15 12.43 -18.90
N ASP A 182 -10.72 11.90 -20.00
CA ASP A 182 -12.12 12.09 -20.32
C ASP A 182 -13.03 11.48 -19.27
N TRP A 183 -12.68 10.29 -18.76
CA TRP A 183 -13.38 9.68 -17.63
C TRP A 183 -13.37 10.60 -16.39
N MET A 184 -12.19 11.14 -16.03
CA MET A 184 -12.09 12.08 -14.91
C MET A 184 -12.99 13.29 -15.13
N LEU A 185 -12.92 13.91 -16.28
CA LEU A 185 -13.68 15.12 -16.61
C LEU A 185 -15.21 14.85 -16.60
N ARG A 186 -15.66 13.75 -17.21
CA ARG A 186 -17.06 13.32 -17.24
C ARG A 186 -17.61 13.01 -15.84
N ASN A 187 -16.70 12.66 -14.91
CA ASN A 187 -17.00 12.47 -13.49
C ASN A 187 -16.55 13.68 -12.63
N ARG A 188 -16.42 14.86 -13.23
CA ARG A 188 -16.17 16.18 -12.59
C ARG A 188 -14.85 16.27 -11.81
N LEU A 189 -13.81 15.58 -12.27
CA LEU A 189 -12.45 15.64 -11.76
C LEU A 189 -11.57 16.31 -12.83
N ARG A 190 -10.98 17.48 -12.55
CA ARG A 190 -10.22 18.24 -13.58
C ARG A 190 -8.79 18.61 -13.19
N ILE A 191 -8.34 18.23 -11.99
CA ILE A 191 -7.00 18.55 -11.54
C ILE A 191 -6.07 17.41 -11.94
N PHE A 192 -4.95 17.75 -12.57
CA PHE A 192 -3.99 16.78 -13.07
C PHE A 192 -2.59 17.10 -12.59
N ASP A 193 -1.90 16.10 -12.05
CA ASP A 193 -0.49 16.20 -11.66
C ASP A 193 0.39 15.96 -12.90
N ILE A 194 0.77 17.04 -13.57
CA ILE A 194 1.54 16.99 -14.80
C ILE A 194 2.79 17.89 -14.68
N PRO A 195 4.00 17.33 -14.71
CA PRO A 195 5.22 18.14 -14.76
C PRO A 195 5.29 18.98 -16.05
N GLN A 196 5.66 20.25 -15.92
CA GLN A 196 5.82 21.17 -17.04
C GLN A 196 6.74 20.63 -18.15
N THR A 197 7.77 19.88 -17.76
CA THR A 197 8.77 19.31 -18.67
C THR A 197 8.21 18.35 -19.72
N VAL A 198 6.96 17.85 -19.52
CA VAL A 198 6.30 16.95 -20.47
C VAL A 198 5.15 17.61 -21.22
N LEU A 199 4.87 18.88 -20.97
CA LEU A 199 3.79 19.63 -21.62
C LEU A 199 4.18 20.09 -23.03
N ARG A 200 3.93 19.26 -24.02
CA ARG A 200 4.03 19.61 -25.45
C ARG A 200 2.85 20.51 -25.87
N PRO A 201 3.02 21.33 -26.92
CA PRO A 201 1.95 22.22 -27.40
C PRO A 201 0.60 21.52 -27.65
N GLU A 202 0.63 20.33 -28.26
CA GLU A 202 -0.56 19.53 -28.57
C GLU A 202 -1.26 19.08 -27.26
N LEU A 203 -0.48 18.65 -26.27
CA LEU A 203 -1.01 18.26 -24.96
C LEU A 203 -1.62 19.47 -24.24
N LYS A 204 -0.98 20.65 -24.32
CA LYS A 204 -1.53 21.88 -23.75
C LYS A 204 -2.87 22.24 -24.37
N ALA A 205 -3.00 22.15 -25.70
CA ALA A 205 -4.26 22.41 -26.42
C ALA A 205 -5.37 21.47 -25.96
N GLU A 206 -5.06 20.17 -25.85
CA GLU A 206 -6.02 19.15 -25.38
C GLU A 206 -6.46 19.35 -23.92
N LEU A 207 -5.54 19.75 -23.05
CA LEU A 207 -5.84 20.07 -21.66
C LEU A 207 -6.66 21.35 -21.53
N LYS A 208 -6.34 22.38 -22.37
CA LYS A 208 -7.06 23.65 -22.39
C LYS A 208 -8.53 23.48 -22.76
N LYS A 209 -8.85 22.71 -23.82
CA LYS A 209 -10.25 22.45 -24.21
C LYS A 209 -11.04 21.67 -23.13
N ARG A 210 -10.36 20.92 -22.27
CA ARG A 210 -10.96 20.19 -21.15
C ARG A 210 -11.04 21.02 -19.85
N ALA A 211 -10.71 22.30 -19.90
CA ALA A 211 -10.61 23.15 -18.73
C ALA A 211 -9.75 22.53 -17.60
N ALA A 212 -8.76 21.74 -17.95
CA ALA A 212 -7.89 21.05 -17.01
C ALA A 212 -7.08 22.04 -16.18
N VAL A 213 -6.94 21.79 -14.89
CA VAL A 213 -6.04 22.49 -13.98
C VAL A 213 -4.77 21.67 -13.82
N ILE A 214 -3.64 22.29 -14.10
CA ILE A 214 -2.34 21.64 -13.95
C ILE A 214 -1.79 21.94 -12.57
N GLN A 215 -1.45 20.88 -11.83
CA GLN A 215 -0.64 20.98 -10.63
C GLN A 215 0.77 20.49 -10.96
N ASP A 216 1.73 21.42 -10.92
CA ASP A 216 3.15 21.12 -11.08
C ASP A 216 3.87 21.06 -9.73
N GLY A 217 5.15 20.70 -9.72
CA GLY A 217 5.96 20.56 -8.53
C GLY A 217 5.86 19.17 -7.92
N GLY A 218 5.93 19.10 -6.60
CA GLY A 218 6.03 17.84 -5.87
C GLY A 218 7.27 17.82 -5.00
N HIS A 219 7.97 16.70 -4.89
CA HIS A 219 9.24 16.61 -4.17
C HIS A 219 10.34 17.40 -4.92
N CYS A 220 10.48 18.69 -4.61
CA CYS A 220 11.18 19.63 -5.48
C CYS A 220 12.37 20.37 -4.84
N PHE A 221 12.68 20.18 -3.55
CA PHE A 221 13.74 20.97 -2.89
C PHE A 221 15.09 20.84 -3.57
N THR A 222 15.51 19.63 -3.91
CA THR A 222 16.73 19.38 -4.67
C THR A 222 16.67 20.03 -6.04
N LEU A 223 15.54 19.93 -6.72
CA LEU A 223 15.35 20.48 -8.05
C LEU A 223 15.33 22.02 -8.04
N LEU A 224 14.74 22.62 -7.00
CA LEU A 224 14.76 24.09 -6.82
C LEU A 224 16.18 24.58 -6.52
N LEU A 225 16.95 23.87 -5.69
CA LEU A 225 18.33 24.25 -5.43
C LEU A 225 19.18 24.20 -6.71
N ALA A 226 18.97 23.22 -7.58
CA ALA A 226 19.69 23.06 -8.85
C ALA A 226 19.16 23.93 -10.01
N GLY A 227 18.04 24.60 -9.86
CA GLY A 227 17.39 25.33 -10.96
C GLY A 227 16.86 24.47 -12.11
N TYR A 228 16.52 23.21 -11.84
CA TYR A 228 16.27 22.18 -12.87
C TYR A 228 15.06 22.42 -13.78
N TYR A 229 13.97 22.96 -13.25
CA TYR A 229 12.73 23.10 -14.01
C TYR A 229 12.74 24.23 -15.07
N ILE A 230 13.77 25.08 -15.06
CA ILE A 230 13.76 26.34 -15.83
C ILE A 230 14.22 26.14 -17.26
N ASP A 231 15.15 25.21 -17.50
CA ASP A 231 15.88 25.08 -18.76
C ASP A 231 15.80 23.70 -19.42
N GLY A 232 14.88 22.84 -18.95
CA GLY A 232 14.60 21.54 -19.57
C GLY A 232 15.75 20.53 -19.51
N ARG A 233 16.73 20.76 -18.62
CA ARG A 233 17.89 19.90 -18.45
C ARG A 233 17.48 18.45 -18.08
N LYS A 234 18.23 17.46 -18.53
CA LYS A 234 18.02 16.04 -18.20
C LYS A 234 18.48 15.71 -16.79
N ASN A 235 17.87 14.71 -16.13
CA ASN A 235 18.25 14.28 -14.77
C ASN A 235 19.75 14.03 -14.56
N LYS A 236 20.46 13.51 -15.59
CA LYS A 236 21.91 13.28 -15.52
C LYS A 236 22.72 14.57 -15.42
N ASP A 237 22.22 15.66 -15.99
CA ASP A 237 22.89 16.96 -15.97
C ASP A 237 22.74 17.60 -14.58
N VAL A 238 21.56 17.44 -13.97
CA VAL A 238 21.29 17.87 -12.59
C VAL A 238 22.23 17.19 -11.60
N THR A 239 22.50 15.90 -11.75
CA THR A 239 23.42 15.15 -10.88
C THR A 239 24.85 15.71 -10.98
N LYS A 240 25.31 16.03 -12.19
CA LYS A 240 26.63 16.66 -12.39
C LYS A 240 26.71 18.04 -11.72
N ASP A 241 25.68 18.87 -11.90
CA ASP A 241 25.61 20.20 -11.29
C ASP A 241 25.61 20.11 -9.76
N PHE A 242 24.93 19.14 -9.19
CA PHE A 242 24.96 18.87 -7.75
C PHE A 242 26.34 18.43 -7.26
N HIS A 243 27.04 17.58 -7.99
CA HIS A 243 28.41 17.20 -7.63
C HIS A 243 29.36 18.38 -7.65
N LYS A 244 29.21 19.29 -8.64
CA LYS A 244 29.97 20.53 -8.71
C LYS A 244 29.62 21.43 -7.52
N MET A 245 28.34 21.71 -7.31
CA MET A 245 27.84 22.53 -6.20
C MET A 245 28.27 22.00 -4.83
N TYR A 246 28.29 20.67 -4.65
CA TYR A 246 28.73 20.06 -3.39
C TYR A 246 30.23 20.28 -3.13
N LYS A 247 31.05 20.30 -4.18
CA LYS A 247 32.48 20.58 -4.05
C LYS A 247 32.74 22.06 -3.72
N GLU A 248 31.98 22.95 -4.35
CA GLU A 248 32.15 24.38 -4.22
C GLU A 248 31.47 24.93 -2.96
N HIS A 249 30.29 24.38 -2.60
CA HIS A 249 29.43 24.85 -1.53
C HIS A 249 28.90 23.68 -0.70
N PRO A 250 29.76 22.94 0.04
CA PRO A 250 29.32 21.82 0.86
C PRO A 250 28.32 22.26 1.96
N GLU A 251 28.34 23.54 2.39
CA GLU A 251 27.44 24.13 3.38
C GLU A 251 25.96 24.20 2.92
N TYR A 252 25.69 24.09 1.63
CA TYR A 252 24.33 24.04 1.08
C TYR A 252 23.66 22.69 1.36
N PHE A 253 24.47 21.65 1.59
CA PHE A 253 24.02 20.28 1.81
C PHE A 253 23.91 19.97 3.31
N PRO A 254 23.08 18.97 3.68
CA PRO A 254 22.83 18.69 5.08
C PRO A 254 24.08 18.18 5.81
N LEU A 255 24.28 18.66 7.01
CA LEU A 255 25.21 18.08 7.97
C LEU A 255 24.53 16.86 8.60
N ILE A 256 25.05 15.67 8.35
CA ILE A 256 24.54 14.42 8.90
C ILE A 256 25.69 13.72 9.64
N ASN A 257 25.51 13.46 10.92
CA ASN A 257 26.53 12.83 11.77
C ASN A 257 27.93 13.49 11.63
N GLY A 258 27.95 14.80 11.75
CA GLY A 258 29.19 15.58 11.72
C GLY A 258 29.79 15.80 10.32
N LYS A 259 29.18 15.24 9.24
CA LYS A 259 29.70 15.37 7.89
C LYS A 259 28.67 15.99 6.94
N ARG A 260 29.07 16.99 6.14
CA ARG A 260 28.26 17.46 5.00
C ARG A 260 28.14 16.32 4.01
N THR A 261 26.89 16.01 3.64
CA THR A 261 26.56 14.78 2.92
C THR A 261 25.78 15.10 1.66
N PHE A 262 26.27 14.58 0.56
CA PHE A 262 25.55 14.49 -0.71
C PHE A 262 25.15 13.03 -0.96
N LEU A 263 23.86 12.80 -1.18
CA LEU A 263 23.39 11.50 -1.66
C LEU A 263 22.56 11.68 -2.93
N GLU A 264 22.82 10.83 -3.89
CA GLU A 264 22.00 10.75 -5.09
C GLU A 264 20.55 10.44 -4.75
N GLY A 265 19.64 11.11 -5.43
CA GLY A 265 18.19 10.98 -5.23
C GLY A 265 17.63 11.94 -4.17
N GLN A 266 16.34 11.71 -3.81
CA GLN A 266 15.58 12.65 -2.98
C GLN A 266 15.60 12.29 -1.48
N LYS A 267 16.67 11.67 -0.97
CA LYS A 267 16.73 11.17 0.41
C LYS A 267 17.05 12.22 1.47
N TYR A 268 17.66 13.33 1.07
CA TYR A 268 18.11 14.39 1.96
C TYR A 268 17.47 15.72 1.61
N GLN A 269 17.36 16.59 2.61
CA GLN A 269 16.93 17.96 2.45
C GLN A 269 18.16 18.89 2.39
N PRO A 270 18.15 19.98 1.60
CA PRO A 270 19.20 21.00 1.68
C PRO A 270 19.26 21.62 3.07
N CYS A 271 20.33 22.38 3.37
CA CYS A 271 20.47 23.10 4.64
C CYS A 271 19.47 24.28 4.67
N THR A 272 18.32 24.08 5.33
CA THR A 272 17.19 25.02 5.35
C THR A 272 17.43 26.29 6.19
N SER A 273 18.56 26.40 6.90
CA SER A 273 18.98 27.60 7.63
C SER A 273 20.08 28.37 6.91
N ASN A 274 20.57 27.91 5.76
CA ASN A 274 21.58 28.62 4.99
C ASN A 274 20.92 29.71 4.12
N PRO A 275 21.32 30.99 4.25
CA PRO A 275 20.70 32.12 3.54
C PRO A 275 20.76 32.00 2.01
N ASP A 276 21.89 31.51 1.49
CA ASP A 276 22.06 31.33 0.03
C ASP A 276 21.15 30.23 -0.51
N VAL A 277 21.00 29.12 0.22
CA VAL A 277 20.05 28.07 -0.12
C VAL A 277 18.63 28.61 -0.20
N ILE A 278 18.23 29.42 0.79
CA ILE A 278 16.90 30.06 0.83
C ILE A 278 16.73 30.97 -0.38
N ARG A 279 17.69 31.85 -0.66
CA ARG A 279 17.68 32.78 -1.79
C ARG A 279 17.59 32.06 -3.12
N ILE A 280 18.51 31.09 -3.40
CA ILE A 280 18.55 30.33 -4.65
C ILE A 280 17.24 29.58 -4.87
N MET A 281 16.74 28.90 -3.84
CA MET A 281 15.49 28.15 -3.96
C MET A 281 14.29 29.06 -4.16
N ALA A 282 14.25 30.25 -3.52
CA ALA A 282 13.16 31.21 -3.68
C ALA A 282 13.13 31.81 -5.10
N GLU A 283 14.29 32.17 -5.66
CA GLU A 283 14.43 32.67 -7.02
C GLU A 283 13.99 31.62 -8.06
N ASN A 284 14.43 30.38 -7.89
CA ASN A 284 14.04 29.28 -8.78
C ASN A 284 12.56 28.89 -8.63
N LEU A 285 12.03 28.95 -7.41
CA LEU A 285 10.60 28.76 -7.16
C LEU A 285 9.77 29.84 -7.88
N LEU A 286 10.17 31.11 -7.81
CA LEU A 286 9.48 32.20 -8.52
C LEU A 286 9.39 31.92 -10.02
N LYS A 287 10.50 31.54 -10.67
CA LYS A 287 10.53 31.21 -12.08
C LYS A 287 9.60 30.03 -12.42
N ASN A 288 9.63 28.97 -11.61
CA ASN A 288 8.76 27.83 -11.82
C ASN A 288 7.28 28.18 -11.67
N VAL A 289 6.94 28.98 -10.66
CA VAL A 289 5.57 29.45 -10.43
C VAL A 289 5.07 30.31 -11.58
N GLN A 290 5.90 31.21 -12.10
CA GLN A 290 5.57 32.02 -13.26
C GLN A 290 5.27 31.16 -14.48
N GLN A 291 6.08 30.14 -14.75
CA GLN A 291 5.82 29.21 -15.86
C GLN A 291 4.51 28.43 -15.66
N THR A 292 4.25 27.90 -14.46
CA THR A 292 3.05 27.12 -14.17
C THR A 292 1.78 27.98 -14.24
N CYS A 293 1.77 29.12 -13.59
CA CYS A 293 0.59 30.00 -13.53
C CYS A 293 0.28 30.68 -14.87
N SER A 294 1.28 30.96 -15.72
CA SER A 294 1.07 31.56 -17.04
C SER A 294 0.45 30.61 -18.07
N GLN A 295 0.56 29.31 -17.87
CA GLN A 295 0.22 28.31 -18.88
C GLN A 295 -1.20 27.75 -18.78
N THR A 296 -1.82 27.79 -17.61
CA THR A 296 -3.19 27.31 -17.39
C THR A 296 -3.93 28.16 -16.38
N PRO A 297 -5.14 28.64 -16.69
CA PRO A 297 -5.99 29.32 -15.71
C PRO A 297 -6.20 28.43 -14.49
N GLY A 298 -5.93 28.96 -13.32
CA GLY A 298 -6.06 28.22 -12.06
C GLY A 298 -4.91 27.27 -11.73
N GLY A 299 -3.86 27.22 -12.56
CA GLY A 299 -2.66 26.41 -12.30
C GLY A 299 -2.05 26.70 -10.92
N CYS A 300 -1.53 25.65 -10.28
CA CYS A 300 -0.92 25.76 -8.96
C CYS A 300 0.41 25.01 -8.91
N TYR A 301 1.30 25.46 -8.04
CA TYR A 301 2.59 24.82 -7.79
C TYR A 301 2.59 24.14 -6.43
N ARG A 302 2.92 22.86 -6.40
CA ARG A 302 3.00 22.06 -5.18
C ARG A 302 4.43 22.07 -4.65
N LEU A 303 4.67 22.90 -3.63
CA LEU A 303 5.96 23.06 -2.98
C LEU A 303 6.11 22.03 -1.85
N VAL A 304 6.93 21.01 -2.08
CA VAL A 304 7.11 19.89 -1.17
C VAL A 304 8.59 19.57 -1.01
N ASN A 305 8.99 19.24 0.22
CA ASN A 305 10.33 18.74 0.52
C ASN A 305 10.64 17.44 -0.26
N ASN A 306 11.91 17.09 -0.35
CA ASN A 306 12.32 15.80 -0.92
C ASN A 306 11.73 14.62 -0.14
N ASP A 307 11.51 13.50 -0.80
CA ASP A 307 10.95 12.27 -0.20
C ASP A 307 12.00 11.54 0.64
N GLY A 308 12.35 12.14 1.79
CA GLY A 308 13.34 11.57 2.69
C GLY A 308 13.40 12.27 4.03
N THR A 309 13.94 11.58 5.01
CA THR A 309 14.04 12.02 6.42
C THR A 309 15.39 12.63 6.78
N GLY A 310 16.32 12.74 5.83
CA GLY A 310 17.67 13.27 6.05
C GLY A 310 17.71 14.80 6.16
N TRP A 311 17.42 15.35 7.33
CA TRP A 311 17.45 16.78 7.62
C TRP A 311 18.81 17.21 8.18
N CYS A 312 19.23 18.44 7.88
CA CYS A 312 20.48 19.02 8.35
C CYS A 312 20.53 19.09 9.88
N GLN A 313 21.68 18.67 10.44
CA GLN A 313 21.94 18.65 11.89
C GLN A 313 22.91 19.77 12.33
N CYS A 314 23.15 20.79 11.50
CA CYS A 314 23.98 21.93 11.92
C CYS A 314 23.27 22.76 13.01
N GLU A 315 24.07 23.50 13.80
CA GLU A 315 23.58 24.25 14.95
C GLU A 315 22.46 25.24 14.59
N ASN A 316 22.59 25.94 13.45
CA ASN A 316 21.57 26.87 13.00
C ASN A 316 20.25 26.17 12.68
N CYS A 317 20.31 24.99 12.08
CA CYS A 317 19.12 24.19 11.82
C CYS A 317 18.48 23.65 13.11
N LYS A 318 19.28 23.16 14.06
CA LYS A 318 18.79 22.66 15.36
C LYS A 318 18.12 23.75 16.21
N LYS A 319 18.68 24.98 16.21
CA LYS A 319 18.07 26.13 16.90
C LYS A 319 16.65 26.41 16.41
N LEU A 320 16.34 26.15 15.14
CA LEU A 320 15.01 26.34 14.58
C LEU A 320 13.98 25.27 15.03
N ASP A 321 14.43 24.15 15.56
CA ASP A 321 13.55 23.10 16.09
C ASP A 321 12.93 23.50 17.47
N LEU A 322 13.44 24.58 18.08
CA LEU A 322 12.95 25.12 19.36
C LEU A 322 12.82 24.06 20.46
N GLY A 323 13.76 23.14 20.51
CA GLY A 323 13.79 22.06 21.52
C GLY A 323 12.81 20.93 21.31
N SER A 324 12.06 20.92 20.20
CA SER A 324 11.14 19.84 19.86
C SER A 324 11.86 18.73 19.06
N ASN A 325 11.41 17.49 19.22
CA ASN A 325 11.86 16.37 18.39
C ASN A 325 11.25 16.41 16.98
N MET A 326 10.35 17.35 16.71
CA MET A 326 9.65 17.51 15.45
C MET A 326 10.26 18.65 14.63
N MET A 327 10.49 18.40 13.35
CA MET A 327 11.04 19.40 12.41
C MET A 327 10.03 20.48 12.01
N THR A 328 8.90 20.57 12.68
CA THR A 328 7.75 21.40 12.30
C THR A 328 8.09 22.88 12.28
N ASN A 329 8.75 23.41 13.34
CA ASN A 329 9.12 24.83 13.40
C ASN A 329 10.14 25.21 12.33
N ARG A 330 11.18 24.40 12.14
CA ARG A 330 12.19 24.60 11.09
C ARG A 330 11.55 24.60 9.69
N TYR A 331 10.68 23.62 9.43
CA TYR A 331 10.01 23.49 8.15
C TYR A 331 9.19 24.74 7.83
N TRP A 332 8.36 25.20 8.77
CA TRP A 332 7.53 26.38 8.53
C TRP A 332 8.32 27.68 8.50
N THR A 333 9.40 27.81 9.27
CA THR A 333 10.32 28.95 9.13
C THR A 333 10.86 29.04 7.70
N PHE A 334 11.34 27.94 7.17
CA PHE A 334 11.88 27.89 5.81
C PHE A 334 10.80 28.12 4.75
N MET A 335 9.68 27.46 4.84
CA MET A 335 8.58 27.56 3.88
C MET A 335 7.98 28.98 3.83
N ASN A 336 7.87 29.63 4.99
CA ASN A 336 7.36 30.99 5.08
C ASN A 336 8.29 32.00 4.38
N GLN A 337 9.61 31.79 4.43
CA GLN A 337 10.57 32.64 3.68
C GLN A 337 10.43 32.44 2.16
N LEU A 338 10.26 31.23 1.69
CA LEU A 338 10.07 30.95 0.27
C LEU A 338 8.77 31.56 -0.27
N ILE A 339 7.65 31.37 0.46
CA ILE A 339 6.38 31.95 0.00
C ILE A 339 6.36 33.45 0.07
N ASP A 340 6.99 34.07 1.07
CA ASP A 340 7.09 35.51 1.19
C ASP A 340 7.82 36.12 -0.01
N TYR A 341 8.94 35.49 -0.41
CA TYR A 341 9.70 35.97 -1.57
C TYR A 341 8.87 35.89 -2.86
N VAL A 342 8.14 34.82 -3.08
CA VAL A 342 7.31 34.63 -4.27
C VAL A 342 6.10 35.57 -4.24
N LYS A 343 5.40 35.70 -3.13
CA LYS A 343 4.17 36.47 -3.02
C LYS A 343 4.37 37.98 -3.10
N LYS A 344 5.56 38.47 -2.77
CA LYS A 344 5.95 39.89 -3.00
C LYS A 344 6.06 40.21 -4.49
N ARG A 345 6.34 39.22 -5.36
CA ARG A 345 6.57 39.40 -6.79
C ARG A 345 5.43 38.90 -7.66
N GLU A 346 4.76 37.82 -7.20
CA GLU A 346 3.62 37.18 -7.84
C GLU A 346 2.49 37.01 -6.83
N PRO A 347 1.74 38.06 -6.49
CA PRO A 347 0.69 38.03 -5.45
C PRO A 347 -0.39 36.97 -5.72
N ASN A 348 -0.74 36.75 -6.98
CA ASN A 348 -1.80 35.83 -7.42
C ASN A 348 -1.33 34.38 -7.59
N ALA A 349 -0.05 34.07 -7.42
CA ALA A 349 0.47 32.73 -7.54
C ALA A 349 -0.20 31.77 -6.53
N LYS A 350 -0.62 30.59 -6.99
CA LYS A 350 -1.20 29.55 -6.14
C LYS A 350 -0.13 28.53 -5.76
N LEU A 351 0.28 28.53 -4.48
CA LEU A 351 1.22 27.57 -3.93
C LEU A 351 0.50 26.64 -2.95
N ASN A 352 0.57 25.36 -3.22
CA ASN A 352 0.11 24.31 -2.32
C ASN A 352 1.30 23.76 -1.53
N THR A 353 1.07 23.34 -0.31
CA THR A 353 2.09 22.71 0.52
C THR A 353 1.51 21.54 1.30
N ILE A 354 2.35 20.82 2.04
CA ILE A 354 1.95 19.59 2.75
C ILE A 354 2.36 19.59 4.22
N ALA A 355 1.63 18.79 4.99
CA ALA A 355 2.06 18.30 6.30
C ALA A 355 2.42 16.81 6.13
N TYR A 356 3.70 16.45 6.35
CA TYR A 356 4.23 15.16 5.97
C TYR A 356 5.36 14.68 6.89
N GLN A 357 5.42 13.38 7.17
CA GLN A 357 6.50 12.74 7.95
C GLN A 357 6.89 13.53 9.22
N ASN A 358 8.12 14.07 9.28
CA ASN A 358 8.69 14.76 10.46
C ASN A 358 7.98 16.06 10.85
N PHE A 359 7.09 16.59 9.99
CA PHE A 359 6.31 17.82 10.22
C PHE A 359 4.80 17.61 9.93
N GLN A 360 4.30 16.41 10.19
CA GLN A 360 2.87 16.08 10.01
C GLN A 360 1.97 16.64 11.11
N GLU A 361 2.50 16.89 12.31
CA GLU A 361 1.76 17.50 13.42
C GLU A 361 1.44 18.98 13.11
N ALA A 362 0.29 19.44 13.59
CA ALA A 362 -0.09 20.85 13.48
C ALA A 362 0.87 21.71 14.32
N PRO A 363 1.49 22.74 13.74
CA PRO A 363 2.44 23.59 14.47
C PRO A 363 1.75 24.48 15.51
N THR A 364 2.44 24.72 16.64
CA THR A 364 1.95 25.57 17.72
C THR A 364 2.71 26.90 17.84
N GLN A 365 3.93 26.97 17.32
CA GLN A 365 4.83 28.14 17.47
C GLN A 365 5.01 28.88 16.15
N ILE A 366 5.57 28.26 15.13
CA ILE A 366 5.78 28.85 13.80
C ILE A 366 4.66 28.38 12.89
N LEU A 367 3.67 29.24 12.66
CA LEU A 367 2.49 28.89 11.85
C LEU A 367 2.80 29.01 10.35
N PRO A 368 2.14 28.20 9.50
CA PRO A 368 2.19 28.36 8.05
C PRO A 368 1.66 29.73 7.62
N ASP A 369 2.30 30.34 6.64
CA ASP A 369 1.84 31.58 6.04
C ASP A 369 0.47 31.41 5.39
N LYS A 370 -0.49 32.25 5.78
CA LYS A 370 -1.88 32.23 5.28
C LYS A 370 -2.04 32.40 3.77
N ARG A 371 -0.98 32.80 3.06
CA ARG A 371 -0.97 32.95 1.60
C ARG A 371 -0.76 31.66 0.83
N PHE A 372 -0.51 30.51 1.51
CA PHE A 372 -0.63 29.22 0.88
C PHE A 372 -2.06 28.96 0.42
N ALA A 373 -2.22 28.46 -0.80
CA ALA A 373 -3.55 28.19 -1.37
C ALA A 373 -4.25 26.99 -0.73
N THR A 374 -3.47 25.94 -0.42
CA THR A 374 -3.96 24.76 0.29
C THR A 374 -2.87 24.12 1.16
N MET A 375 -3.31 23.43 2.21
CA MET A 375 -2.52 22.55 3.05
C MET A 375 -2.94 21.10 2.83
N GLU A 376 -2.06 20.28 2.25
CA GLU A 376 -2.29 18.87 2.05
C GLU A 376 -1.82 18.05 3.26
N LEU A 377 -2.75 17.35 3.90
CA LEU A 377 -2.45 16.43 5.00
C LEU A 377 -2.05 15.07 4.40
N SER A 378 -0.75 14.86 4.24
CA SER A 378 -0.19 13.65 3.62
C SER A 378 0.01 12.55 4.67
N PHE A 379 -1.07 12.08 5.25
CA PHE A 379 -1.09 11.01 6.26
C PHE A 379 -1.13 9.66 5.57
N ASN A 380 -0.02 9.28 4.97
CA ASN A 380 0.09 8.15 4.06
C ASN A 380 -0.03 6.75 4.71
N ARG A 381 0.03 6.65 6.04
CA ARG A 381 -0.06 5.39 6.78
C ARG A 381 -1.43 5.12 7.40
N ILE A 382 -2.49 5.74 6.89
CA ILE A 382 -3.86 5.50 7.33
C ILE A 382 -4.23 4.02 7.11
N CYS A 383 -4.90 3.43 8.09
CA CYS A 383 -5.48 2.11 7.98
C CYS A 383 -6.84 2.20 7.26
N TYR A 384 -6.99 1.50 6.13
CA TYR A 384 -8.25 1.44 5.38
C TYR A 384 -9.14 0.26 5.77
N ARG A 385 -8.74 -0.54 6.75
CA ARG A 385 -9.56 -1.62 7.31
C ARG A 385 -10.52 -1.13 8.40
N HIS A 386 -10.14 -0.11 9.13
CA HIS A 386 -10.91 0.47 10.22
C HIS A 386 -11.34 1.89 9.87
N ARG A 387 -12.45 2.35 10.44
CA ARG A 387 -12.85 3.75 10.30
C ARG A 387 -11.75 4.68 10.82
N LEU A 388 -11.64 5.89 10.25
CA LEU A 388 -10.63 6.86 10.68
C LEU A 388 -10.83 7.30 12.15
N ASP A 389 -12.08 7.33 12.62
CA ASP A 389 -12.48 7.71 13.99
C ASP A 389 -12.60 6.49 14.94
N ASP A 390 -12.18 5.31 14.52
CA ASP A 390 -12.19 4.11 15.35
C ASP A 390 -11.17 4.23 16.50
N PRO A 391 -11.64 4.29 17.76
CA PRO A 391 -10.74 4.41 18.92
C PRO A 391 -9.87 3.17 19.13
N ASN A 392 -10.31 2.01 18.64
CA ASN A 392 -9.59 0.73 18.75
C ASN A 392 -8.49 0.57 17.68
N CYS A 393 -8.39 1.47 16.72
CA CYS A 393 -7.33 1.48 15.73
C CYS A 393 -6.28 2.52 16.09
N LEU A 394 -5.18 2.13 16.74
CA LEU A 394 -4.09 3.04 17.14
C LEU A 394 -3.60 3.93 15.98
N THR A 395 -3.47 3.34 14.81
CA THR A 395 -3.05 4.09 13.62
C THR A 395 -4.03 5.21 13.30
N ASN A 396 -5.31 4.87 13.18
CA ASN A 396 -6.33 5.83 12.77
C ASN A 396 -6.68 6.83 13.87
N SER A 397 -6.72 6.41 15.13
CA SER A 397 -7.00 7.34 16.25
C SER A 397 -5.94 8.46 16.35
N ASN A 398 -4.67 8.14 16.09
CA ASN A 398 -3.61 9.15 16.04
C ASN A 398 -3.78 10.10 14.84
N TYR A 399 -4.05 9.57 13.64
CA TYR A 399 -4.32 10.42 12.48
C TYR A 399 -5.61 11.22 12.62
N TYR A 400 -6.64 10.66 13.26
CA TYR A 400 -7.87 11.39 13.56
C TYR A 400 -7.61 12.59 14.49
N ARG A 401 -6.78 12.41 15.53
CA ARG A 401 -6.32 13.49 16.39
C ARG A 401 -5.61 14.57 15.57
N MET A 402 -4.63 14.19 14.74
CA MET A 402 -3.91 15.14 13.88
C MET A 402 -4.84 15.90 12.93
N HIS A 403 -5.84 15.24 12.34
CA HIS A 403 -6.83 15.91 11.50
C HIS A 403 -7.61 16.98 12.29
N LYS A 404 -7.99 16.69 13.54
CA LYS A 404 -8.68 17.66 14.41
C LYS A 404 -7.77 18.84 14.77
N ASP A 405 -6.50 18.59 15.03
CA ASP A 405 -5.55 19.65 15.34
C ASP A 405 -5.31 20.57 14.12
N TRP A 406 -5.18 20.00 12.94
CA TRP A 406 -5.10 20.76 11.69
C TRP A 406 -6.41 21.48 11.35
N GLN A 407 -7.57 20.91 11.65
CA GLN A 407 -8.85 21.59 11.51
C GLN A 407 -8.87 22.90 12.32
N LYS A 408 -8.56 22.81 13.61
CA LYS A 408 -8.50 23.99 14.51
C LYS A 408 -7.51 25.05 13.99
N LEU A 409 -6.36 24.61 13.54
CA LEU A 409 -5.35 25.51 12.98
C LEU A 409 -5.85 26.16 11.67
N SER A 410 -6.42 25.38 10.76
CA SER A 410 -6.99 25.86 9.48
C SER A 410 -8.07 26.94 9.70
N GLU A 411 -8.93 26.74 10.69
CA GLU A 411 -9.94 27.75 11.08
C GLU A 411 -9.31 29.07 11.53
N LYS A 412 -8.16 29.01 12.20
CA LYS A 412 -7.40 30.19 12.65
C LYS A 412 -6.68 30.90 11.50
N ILE A 413 -5.92 30.15 10.68
CA ILE A 413 -5.06 30.70 9.63
C ILE A 413 -5.73 30.83 8.27
N LYS A 414 -6.94 30.28 8.11
CA LYS A 414 -7.77 30.34 6.89
C LYS A 414 -7.11 29.68 5.66
N ILE A 415 -6.29 28.64 5.84
CA ILE A 415 -5.76 27.83 4.76
C ILE A 415 -6.66 26.60 4.57
N PRO A 416 -7.26 26.39 3.39
CA PRO A 416 -8.09 25.22 3.14
C PRO A 416 -7.30 23.89 3.24
N LEU A 417 -7.90 22.87 3.86
CA LEU A 417 -7.31 21.56 4.00
C LEU A 417 -7.66 20.65 2.82
N VAL A 418 -6.65 19.94 2.36
CA VAL A 418 -6.75 18.84 1.40
C VAL A 418 -6.23 17.57 2.08
N THR A 419 -6.88 16.43 1.92
CA THR A 419 -6.30 15.14 2.38
C THR A 419 -5.72 14.36 1.22
N TYR A 420 -4.61 13.69 1.49
CA TYR A 420 -3.93 12.80 0.57
C TYR A 420 -3.88 11.39 1.17
N GLY A 421 -4.38 10.43 0.43
CA GLY A 421 -4.40 9.02 0.84
C GLY A 421 -3.70 8.13 -0.18
N GLN A 422 -2.80 7.28 0.28
CA GLN A 422 -2.16 6.27 -0.56
C GLN A 422 -3.02 5.00 -0.59
N ILE A 423 -4.02 5.00 -1.47
CA ILE A 423 -4.87 3.84 -1.71
C ILE A 423 -4.18 2.95 -2.75
N ASN A 424 -3.57 1.87 -2.30
CA ASN A 424 -2.97 0.84 -3.16
C ASN A 424 -1.86 1.30 -4.13
N VAL A 425 -0.96 2.18 -3.69
CA VAL A 425 0.13 2.74 -4.51
C VAL A 425 1.09 1.67 -5.06
N PHE A 426 1.29 0.58 -4.35
CA PHE A 426 2.28 -0.45 -4.70
C PHE A 426 1.68 -1.73 -5.28
N GLY A 427 0.38 -1.74 -5.61
CA GLY A 427 -0.24 -2.68 -6.53
C GLY A 427 -0.10 -4.18 -6.25
N SER A 428 0.01 -4.58 -4.98
CA SER A 428 0.07 -6.02 -4.68
C SER A 428 -1.31 -6.69 -4.65
N ALA A 429 -2.36 -5.97 -4.20
CA ALA A 429 -3.77 -6.35 -4.26
C ALA A 429 -4.66 -5.12 -4.29
N PHE A 430 -5.88 -5.27 -4.75
CA PHE A 430 -6.89 -4.25 -4.52
C PHE A 430 -7.47 -4.36 -3.09
N MET A 431 -7.88 -3.24 -2.52
CA MET A 431 -8.61 -3.19 -1.25
C MET A 431 -10.11 -3.11 -1.53
N PRO A 432 -10.94 -4.05 -1.03
CA PRO A 432 -12.39 -4.02 -1.20
C PRO A 432 -13.01 -3.05 -0.18
N ILE A 433 -12.78 -1.74 -0.38
CA ILE A 433 -13.15 -0.67 0.55
C ILE A 433 -14.32 0.18 0.09
N GLU A 434 -15.03 -0.23 -0.95
CA GLU A 434 -16.17 0.48 -1.51
C GLU A 434 -17.28 0.76 -0.50
N TYR A 435 -17.37 -0.03 0.56
CA TYR A 435 -18.38 0.14 1.62
C TYR A 435 -17.91 0.96 2.82
N ILE A 436 -16.60 1.11 3.03
CA ILE A 436 -16.05 1.91 4.14
C ILE A 436 -15.50 3.27 3.69
N TYR A 437 -15.00 3.38 2.48
CA TYR A 437 -14.38 4.60 1.98
C TYR A 437 -15.35 5.80 1.94
N PRO A 438 -16.64 5.62 1.62
CA PRO A 438 -17.63 6.69 1.76
C PRO A 438 -17.69 7.32 3.15
N ASP A 439 -17.51 6.54 4.20
CA ASP A 439 -17.49 7.05 5.58
C ASP A 439 -16.24 7.89 5.87
N PHE A 440 -15.08 7.52 5.30
CA PHE A 440 -13.89 8.37 5.36
C PHE A 440 -14.20 9.75 4.74
N MET A 441 -14.84 9.80 3.59
CA MET A 441 -15.20 11.05 2.92
C MET A 441 -16.15 11.91 3.75
N ARG A 442 -17.21 11.31 4.33
CA ARG A 442 -18.14 12.01 5.23
C ARG A 442 -17.42 12.58 6.45
N LEU A 443 -16.48 11.82 7.01
CA LEU A 443 -15.70 12.26 8.16
C LEU A 443 -14.71 13.38 7.80
N TYR A 444 -14.02 13.29 6.66
CA TYR A 444 -13.18 14.37 6.16
C TYR A 444 -13.97 15.66 5.98
N TYR A 445 -15.15 15.56 5.38
CA TYR A 445 -16.05 16.73 5.22
C TYR A 445 -16.45 17.33 6.56
N LYS A 446 -16.80 16.49 7.55
CA LYS A 446 -17.14 16.90 8.94
C LYS A 446 -15.95 17.59 9.63
N LEU A 447 -14.73 17.15 9.34
CA LEU A 447 -13.48 17.73 9.84
C LEU A 447 -13.03 19.00 9.09
N GLY A 448 -13.92 19.62 8.29
CA GLY A 448 -13.59 20.85 7.56
C GLY A 448 -12.66 20.68 6.37
N ILE A 449 -12.30 19.45 6.00
CA ILE A 449 -11.50 19.17 4.82
C ILE A 449 -12.38 19.36 3.59
N ARG A 450 -11.91 20.15 2.63
CA ARG A 450 -12.65 20.51 1.41
C ARG A 450 -11.89 20.17 0.14
N GLY A 451 -10.78 19.45 0.28
CA GLY A 451 -10.04 18.87 -0.83
C GLY A 451 -9.70 17.42 -0.56
N ILE A 452 -9.69 16.58 -1.60
CA ILE A 452 -9.40 15.16 -1.48
C ILE A 452 -8.63 14.67 -2.70
N ARG A 453 -7.57 13.89 -2.45
CA ARG A 453 -6.61 13.45 -3.44
C ARG A 453 -6.10 12.03 -3.16
N PRO A 454 -6.88 10.98 -3.45
CA PRO A 454 -6.39 9.62 -3.36
C PRO A 454 -5.31 9.34 -4.41
N GLN A 455 -4.28 8.58 -4.02
CA GLN A 455 -3.27 8.08 -4.93
C GLN A 455 -3.52 6.60 -5.23
N MET A 456 -3.53 6.24 -6.51
CA MET A 456 -3.62 4.87 -6.96
C MET A 456 -3.00 4.70 -8.36
N PRO A 457 -2.68 3.46 -8.77
CA PRO A 457 -2.17 3.18 -10.11
C PRO A 457 -3.15 3.63 -11.21
N PRO A 458 -2.66 4.09 -12.37
CA PRO A 458 -3.52 4.45 -13.49
C PRO A 458 -4.17 3.22 -14.14
N PRO A 459 -5.34 3.37 -14.79
CA PRO A 459 -6.07 2.26 -15.40
C PRO A 459 -5.33 1.60 -16.58
N ASP A 460 -4.45 2.31 -17.28
CA ASP A 460 -3.65 1.77 -18.38
C ASP A 460 -2.39 0.99 -17.94
N GLY A 461 -2.14 0.94 -16.65
CA GLY A 461 -1.11 0.08 -16.05
C GLY A 461 0.34 0.43 -16.37
N LYS A 462 0.62 1.54 -17.00
CA LYS A 462 1.99 2.02 -17.20
C LYS A 462 2.46 2.84 -15.99
N TYR A 463 2.65 2.17 -14.90
CA TYR A 463 3.46 2.69 -13.79
C TYR A 463 4.92 2.48 -14.15
N SER A 464 5.81 3.38 -13.94
CA SER A 464 7.20 3.38 -14.41
C SER A 464 7.81 1.97 -14.62
N LYS A 465 8.81 1.81 -15.49
CA LYS A 465 9.50 0.52 -15.74
C LYS A 465 9.84 -0.28 -14.47
N LYS A 466 9.95 0.39 -13.33
CA LYS A 466 10.18 -0.22 -12.00
C LYS A 466 8.97 -1.04 -11.53
N TYR A 467 7.77 -0.67 -11.89
CA TYR A 467 6.51 -1.29 -11.46
C TYR A 467 5.84 -2.16 -12.55
N ASP A 468 6.29 -2.10 -13.80
CA ASP A 468 5.85 -3.00 -14.89
C ASP A 468 6.09 -4.49 -14.58
N LYS A 469 6.88 -4.75 -13.54
CA LYS A 469 7.15 -6.09 -13.02
C LYS A 469 5.96 -6.71 -12.27
N TYR A 470 4.96 -5.91 -11.92
CA TYR A 470 3.78 -6.38 -11.20
C TYR A 470 2.58 -6.46 -12.17
N PRO A 471 2.21 -7.65 -12.68
CA PRO A 471 1.04 -7.81 -13.57
C PRO A 471 -0.23 -7.21 -12.98
N MET A 472 -0.26 -7.09 -11.67
CA MET A 472 -1.36 -6.54 -10.89
C MET A 472 -1.55 -5.04 -11.01
N THR A 473 -0.48 -4.28 -11.30
CA THR A 473 -0.59 -2.82 -11.43
C THR A 473 -1.60 -2.45 -12.52
N LYS A 474 -1.67 -3.27 -13.58
CA LYS A 474 -2.61 -3.08 -14.69
C LYS A 474 -4.07 -3.40 -14.33
N LEU A 475 -4.28 -4.25 -13.33
CA LEU A 475 -5.62 -4.73 -12.97
C LEU A 475 -6.15 -4.10 -11.68
N CYS A 476 -5.29 -3.44 -10.87
CA CYS A 476 -5.69 -2.82 -9.61
C CYS A 476 -6.81 -1.79 -9.75
N TRP A 477 -6.80 -0.99 -10.82
CA TRP A 477 -7.88 -0.06 -11.11
C TRP A 477 -9.23 -0.77 -11.18
N TYR A 478 -9.30 -1.84 -11.99
CA TYR A 478 -10.55 -2.59 -12.18
C TYR A 478 -11.01 -3.33 -10.93
N GLY A 479 -10.13 -3.61 -9.97
CA GLY A 479 -10.51 -4.14 -8.65
C GLY A 479 -11.10 -3.09 -7.70
N MET A 480 -10.88 -1.79 -8.00
CA MET A 480 -11.29 -0.65 -7.16
C MET A 480 -12.14 0.39 -7.90
N TRP A 481 -12.62 0.09 -9.10
CA TRP A 481 -13.35 1.05 -9.91
C TRP A 481 -14.59 1.58 -9.20
N GLN A 482 -15.30 0.74 -8.42
CA GLN A 482 -16.46 1.14 -7.63
C GLN A 482 -16.09 2.24 -6.63
N THR A 483 -14.98 2.03 -5.90
CA THR A 483 -14.47 3.02 -4.94
C THR A 483 -14.17 4.35 -5.64
N MET A 484 -13.57 4.30 -6.83
CA MET A 484 -13.20 5.52 -7.56
C MET A 484 -14.39 6.24 -8.17
N TYR A 485 -15.37 5.51 -8.70
CA TYR A 485 -16.60 6.12 -9.20
C TYR A 485 -17.41 6.76 -8.06
N THR A 486 -17.60 6.02 -6.94
CA THR A 486 -18.26 6.53 -5.75
C THR A 486 -17.52 7.74 -5.17
N PHE A 487 -16.19 7.72 -5.14
CA PHE A 487 -15.36 8.86 -4.78
C PHE A 487 -15.68 10.10 -5.64
N ALA A 488 -15.75 9.95 -6.96
CA ALA A 488 -16.05 11.05 -7.86
C ALA A 488 -17.43 11.66 -7.60
N GLU A 489 -18.46 10.82 -7.48
CA GLU A 489 -19.83 11.27 -7.19
C GLU A 489 -19.97 11.92 -5.79
N GLN A 490 -19.41 11.27 -4.77
CA GLN A 490 -19.48 11.76 -3.39
C GLN A 490 -18.61 13.00 -3.15
N SER A 491 -17.52 13.18 -3.88
CA SER A 491 -16.69 14.38 -3.80
C SER A 491 -17.40 15.61 -4.37
N TRP A 492 -18.36 15.40 -5.29
CA TRP A 492 -19.23 16.44 -5.78
C TRP A 492 -20.38 16.70 -4.80
N ASN A 493 -21.07 15.67 -4.37
CA ASN A 493 -22.18 15.76 -3.41
C ASN A 493 -21.97 14.77 -2.25
N ILE A 494 -21.55 15.28 -1.09
CA ILE A 494 -21.27 14.45 0.09
C ILE A 494 -22.50 13.70 0.62
N LYS A 495 -23.71 14.15 0.25
CA LYS A 495 -24.99 13.54 0.63
C LYS A 495 -25.41 12.41 -0.31
N THR A 496 -24.57 12.06 -1.31
CA THR A 496 -24.85 10.94 -2.20
C THR A 496 -25.19 9.68 -1.39
N ASP A 497 -26.33 9.06 -1.72
CA ASP A 497 -26.68 7.74 -1.21
C ASP A 497 -25.77 6.69 -1.88
N THR A 498 -24.73 6.34 -1.15
CA THR A 498 -23.68 5.46 -1.68
C THR A 498 -24.12 4.01 -1.81
N ASP A 499 -25.11 3.56 -1.03
CA ASP A 499 -25.65 2.20 -1.14
C ASP A 499 -26.49 2.06 -2.39
N LYS A 500 -27.41 3.02 -2.63
CA LYS A 500 -28.18 3.08 -3.87
C LYS A 500 -27.29 3.22 -5.10
N LEU A 501 -26.27 4.08 -5.03
CA LEU A 501 -25.30 4.25 -6.10
C LEU A 501 -24.54 2.95 -6.39
N THR A 502 -24.12 2.23 -5.36
CA THR A 502 -23.42 0.95 -5.50
C THR A 502 -24.29 -0.10 -6.19
N GLU A 503 -25.57 -0.20 -5.84
CA GLU A 503 -26.51 -1.09 -6.52
C GLU A 503 -26.69 -0.72 -8.00
N GLU A 504 -26.88 0.58 -8.30
CA GLU A 504 -27.03 1.07 -9.67
C GLU A 504 -25.82 0.74 -10.53
N ILE A 505 -24.63 1.16 -10.12
CA ILE A 505 -23.44 1.04 -10.96
C ILE A 505 -23.00 -0.40 -11.17
N ASN A 506 -23.12 -1.26 -10.16
CA ASN A 506 -22.76 -2.66 -10.28
C ASN A 506 -23.78 -3.45 -11.13
N THR A 507 -25.07 -3.10 -11.03
CA THR A 507 -26.10 -3.66 -11.91
C THR A 507 -25.83 -3.34 -13.37
N LEU A 508 -25.38 -2.11 -13.67
CA LEU A 508 -24.98 -1.75 -15.04
C LEU A 508 -23.73 -2.48 -15.49
N TYR A 509 -22.71 -2.55 -14.65
CA TYR A 509 -21.39 -3.06 -15.02
C TYR A 509 -21.35 -4.58 -15.18
N TYR A 510 -21.95 -5.33 -14.25
CA TYR A 510 -21.95 -6.80 -14.26
C TYR A 510 -23.19 -7.40 -14.91
N GLY A 511 -24.19 -6.60 -15.26
CA GLY A 511 -25.52 -7.06 -15.62
C GLY A 511 -26.37 -7.42 -14.40
N LYS A 512 -27.68 -7.11 -14.43
CA LYS A 512 -28.60 -7.33 -13.30
C LYS A 512 -28.58 -8.78 -12.82
N ALA A 513 -28.70 -9.72 -13.76
CA ALA A 513 -28.74 -11.15 -13.43
C ALA A 513 -27.46 -11.64 -12.73
N ALA A 514 -26.30 -11.23 -13.18
CA ALA A 514 -25.03 -11.63 -12.57
C ALA A 514 -24.78 -10.95 -11.22
N TRP A 515 -25.19 -9.67 -11.10
CA TRP A 515 -25.12 -8.95 -9.85
C TRP A 515 -25.96 -9.61 -8.75
N GLU A 516 -27.21 -9.95 -9.06
CA GLU A 516 -28.13 -10.62 -8.13
C GLU A 516 -27.78 -12.08 -7.86
N ALA A 517 -27.23 -12.79 -8.83
CA ALA A 517 -26.88 -14.21 -8.69
C ALA A 517 -25.65 -14.48 -7.83
N GLY A 518 -24.71 -13.50 -7.75
CA GLY A 518 -23.50 -13.76 -6.98
C GLY A 518 -22.54 -12.59 -6.83
N MET A 519 -22.42 -11.65 -7.78
CA MET A 519 -21.41 -10.59 -7.68
C MET A 519 -21.63 -9.67 -6.47
N ARG A 520 -22.87 -9.39 -6.10
CA ARG A 520 -23.22 -8.61 -4.90
C ARG A 520 -22.65 -9.26 -3.65
N ASP A 521 -22.94 -10.55 -3.49
CA ASP A 521 -22.55 -11.30 -2.30
C ASP A 521 -21.04 -11.57 -2.29
N PHE A 522 -20.43 -11.78 -3.45
CA PHE A 522 -18.98 -11.86 -3.60
C PHE A 522 -18.28 -10.59 -3.08
N ARG A 523 -18.70 -9.40 -3.54
CA ARG A 523 -18.11 -8.14 -3.13
C ARG A 523 -18.35 -7.87 -1.63
N LYS A 524 -19.56 -8.09 -1.14
CA LYS A 524 -19.91 -7.92 0.28
C LYS A 524 -19.11 -8.86 1.17
N LEU A 525 -19.00 -10.15 0.82
CA LEU A 525 -18.25 -11.12 1.61
C LEU A 525 -16.76 -10.82 1.61
N LEU A 526 -16.18 -10.46 0.45
CA LEU A 526 -14.77 -10.10 0.36
C LEU A 526 -14.45 -8.84 1.19
N SER A 527 -15.28 -7.81 1.09
CA SER A 527 -15.15 -6.60 1.91
C SER A 527 -15.31 -6.91 3.40
N LYS A 528 -16.31 -7.68 3.79
CA LYS A 528 -16.51 -8.13 5.18
C LYS A 528 -15.29 -8.91 5.69
N ALA A 529 -14.79 -9.86 4.92
CA ALA A 529 -13.60 -10.63 5.28
C ALA A 529 -12.36 -9.74 5.45
N PHE A 530 -12.20 -8.72 4.61
CA PHE A 530 -11.12 -7.75 4.72
C PHE A 530 -11.27 -6.89 5.99
N LEU A 531 -12.45 -6.32 6.24
CA LEU A 531 -12.68 -5.39 7.34
C LEU A 531 -12.63 -6.05 8.71
N GLU A 532 -13.15 -7.28 8.84
CA GLU A 532 -13.21 -8.01 10.10
C GLU A 532 -11.93 -8.78 10.45
N THR A 533 -10.96 -8.85 9.54
CA THR A 533 -9.68 -9.50 9.86
C THR A 533 -8.83 -8.59 10.75
N PRO A 534 -8.37 -9.08 11.91
CA PRO A 534 -7.60 -8.27 12.84
C PRO A 534 -6.33 -7.67 12.22
N GLY A 535 -5.95 -6.50 12.72
CA GLY A 535 -4.75 -5.76 12.32
C GLY A 535 -5.00 -4.68 11.30
N CYS A 536 -4.07 -3.75 11.17
CA CYS A 536 -4.14 -2.62 10.24
C CYS A 536 -3.73 -3.01 8.82
N TYR A 537 -4.34 -2.39 7.82
CA TYR A 537 -3.93 -2.50 6.43
C TYR A 537 -3.95 -1.14 5.73
N GLY A 538 -2.84 -0.83 5.07
CA GLY A 538 -2.61 0.43 4.35
C GLY A 538 -1.13 0.56 4.01
N HIS A 539 -0.71 1.73 3.53
CA HIS A 539 0.71 1.96 3.27
C HIS A 539 1.53 1.87 4.57
N GLY A 540 2.57 1.03 4.57
CA GLY A 540 3.40 0.78 5.76
C GLY A 540 2.80 -0.20 6.79
N HIS A 541 1.62 -0.76 6.52
CA HIS A 541 1.00 -1.80 7.32
C HIS A 541 0.77 -3.03 6.45
N SER A 542 1.34 -4.16 6.84
CA SER A 542 1.35 -5.39 6.03
C SER A 542 0.70 -6.56 6.75
N SER A 543 -0.51 -6.38 7.27
CA SER A 543 -1.30 -7.55 7.69
C SER A 543 -1.46 -8.51 6.50
N PRO A 544 -1.19 -9.82 6.65
CA PRO A 544 -1.31 -10.75 5.53
C PRO A 544 -2.72 -10.78 4.98
N LEU A 545 -2.91 -10.39 3.72
CA LEU A 545 -4.24 -10.41 3.08
C LEU A 545 -4.79 -11.83 2.94
N GLY A 546 -3.92 -12.81 2.76
CA GLY A 546 -4.32 -14.21 2.68
C GLY A 546 -5.10 -14.71 3.89
N ARG A 547 -4.84 -14.14 5.07
CA ARG A 547 -5.57 -14.45 6.30
C ARG A 547 -7.06 -14.10 6.22
N CYS A 548 -7.43 -13.10 5.41
CA CYS A 548 -8.84 -12.73 5.25
C CYS A 548 -9.67 -13.88 4.65
N LEU A 549 -9.06 -14.68 3.79
CA LEU A 549 -9.69 -15.81 3.12
C LEU A 549 -9.52 -17.15 3.87
N ASP A 550 -8.74 -17.17 4.95
CA ASP A 550 -8.45 -18.39 5.70
C ASP A 550 -9.49 -18.68 6.81
N ARG A 551 -10.62 -18.00 6.78
CA ARG A 551 -11.78 -18.29 7.62
C ARG A 551 -12.56 -19.48 7.05
N PRO A 552 -13.09 -20.38 7.90
CA PRO A 552 -13.86 -21.53 7.43
C PRO A 552 -14.97 -21.14 6.45
N GLY A 553 -14.96 -21.72 5.25
CA GLY A 553 -15.97 -21.55 4.23
C GLY A 553 -15.93 -20.23 3.43
N VAL A 554 -15.12 -19.24 3.81
CA VAL A 554 -15.09 -17.95 3.13
C VAL A 554 -14.58 -18.06 1.70
N HIS A 555 -13.45 -18.72 1.51
CA HIS A 555 -12.84 -18.88 0.18
C HIS A 555 -13.77 -19.67 -0.77
N GLU A 556 -14.29 -20.77 -0.30
CA GLU A 556 -15.21 -21.65 -1.04
C GLU A 556 -16.51 -20.91 -1.40
N GLN A 557 -17.03 -20.11 -0.49
CA GLN A 557 -18.24 -19.34 -0.74
C GLN A 557 -18.03 -18.22 -1.76
N LEU A 558 -16.86 -17.55 -1.72
CA LEU A 558 -16.48 -16.56 -2.73
C LEU A 558 -16.42 -17.16 -4.13
N LEU A 559 -15.84 -18.36 -4.27
CA LEU A 559 -15.80 -19.07 -5.55
C LEU A 559 -17.20 -19.44 -6.04
N LYS A 560 -18.08 -19.95 -5.16
CA LYS A 560 -19.47 -20.27 -5.51
C LYS A 560 -20.23 -19.02 -6.01
N TYR A 561 -20.03 -17.88 -5.38
CA TYR A 561 -20.63 -16.63 -5.84
C TYR A 561 -20.14 -16.19 -7.21
N LEU A 562 -18.83 -16.33 -7.47
CA LEU A 562 -18.27 -16.05 -8.79
C LEU A 562 -18.79 -17.00 -9.85
N ASP A 563 -18.91 -18.31 -9.55
CA ASP A 563 -19.44 -19.32 -10.46
C ASP A 563 -20.91 -19.04 -10.84
N ALA A 564 -21.73 -18.67 -9.84
CA ALA A 564 -23.12 -18.32 -10.06
C ALA A 564 -23.27 -17.05 -10.90
N ALA A 565 -22.46 -16.03 -10.61
CA ALA A 565 -22.44 -14.79 -11.37
C ALA A 565 -21.99 -14.99 -12.82
N GLU A 566 -20.94 -15.79 -13.05
CA GLU A 566 -20.43 -16.07 -14.39
C GLU A 566 -21.45 -16.83 -15.24
N LYS A 567 -22.12 -17.84 -14.64
CA LYS A 567 -23.21 -18.59 -15.28
C LYS A 567 -24.40 -17.69 -15.65
N ALA A 568 -24.73 -16.71 -14.80
CA ALA A 568 -25.78 -15.73 -15.08
C ALA A 568 -25.37 -14.75 -16.16
N ALA A 569 -24.14 -14.21 -16.08
CA ALA A 569 -23.59 -13.27 -17.05
C ALA A 569 -23.45 -13.86 -18.47
N ALA A 570 -23.22 -15.16 -18.59
CA ALA A 570 -23.15 -15.85 -19.88
C ALA A 570 -24.44 -15.75 -20.71
N LYS A 571 -25.58 -15.53 -20.01
CA LYS A 571 -26.92 -15.38 -20.63
C LYS A 571 -27.30 -13.90 -20.84
N ASP A 572 -26.47 -12.95 -20.37
CA ASP A 572 -26.77 -11.53 -20.52
C ASP A 572 -26.67 -11.11 -21.99
N PRO A 573 -27.61 -10.34 -22.52
CA PRO A 573 -27.54 -9.82 -23.87
C PRO A 573 -26.35 -8.86 -24.08
N ASP A 574 -25.94 -8.13 -23.03
CA ASP A 574 -24.70 -7.35 -23.08
C ASP A 574 -23.49 -8.24 -22.76
N LYS A 575 -22.77 -8.65 -23.80
CA LYS A 575 -21.59 -9.52 -23.69
C LYS A 575 -20.47 -8.95 -22.80
N ARG A 576 -20.50 -7.65 -22.48
CA ARG A 576 -19.56 -7.02 -21.54
C ARG A 576 -19.76 -7.55 -20.13
N ALA A 577 -21.00 -7.89 -19.73
CA ALA A 577 -21.29 -8.43 -18.41
C ALA A 577 -20.43 -9.66 -18.08
N LEU A 578 -20.39 -10.62 -18.99
CA LEU A 578 -19.54 -11.83 -18.85
C LEU A 578 -18.05 -11.46 -18.77
N ALA A 579 -17.59 -10.60 -19.68
CA ALA A 579 -16.19 -10.17 -19.68
C ALA A 579 -15.78 -9.48 -18.36
N HIS A 580 -16.68 -8.72 -17.74
CA HIS A 580 -16.43 -8.05 -16.48
C HIS A 580 -16.40 -9.01 -15.29
N VAL A 581 -17.31 -9.99 -15.24
CA VAL A 581 -17.26 -11.03 -14.19
C VAL A 581 -15.99 -11.87 -14.33
N GLN A 582 -15.60 -12.24 -15.53
CA GLN A 582 -14.36 -12.99 -15.79
C GLN A 582 -13.11 -12.15 -15.44
N ARG A 583 -13.15 -10.84 -15.69
CA ARG A 583 -12.08 -9.92 -15.26
C ARG A 583 -11.96 -9.89 -13.74
N GLU A 584 -13.07 -9.80 -13.03
CA GLU A 584 -13.10 -9.83 -11.55
C GLU A 584 -12.53 -11.16 -11.01
N ARG A 585 -12.95 -12.29 -11.55
CA ARG A 585 -12.40 -13.62 -11.21
C ARG A 585 -10.88 -13.67 -11.45
N LYS A 586 -10.41 -13.16 -12.57
CA LYS A 586 -8.98 -13.10 -12.89
C LYS A 586 -8.21 -12.24 -11.88
N ILE A 587 -8.76 -11.08 -11.53
CA ILE A 587 -8.18 -10.20 -10.51
C ILE A 587 -8.13 -10.91 -9.16
N PHE A 588 -9.22 -11.54 -8.75
CA PHE A 588 -9.29 -12.30 -7.51
C PHE A 588 -8.24 -13.42 -7.46
N ALA A 589 -8.14 -14.23 -8.52
CA ALA A 589 -7.15 -15.30 -8.63
C ALA A 589 -5.70 -14.80 -8.57
N MET A 590 -5.41 -13.71 -9.27
CA MET A 590 -4.05 -13.13 -9.32
C MET A 590 -3.65 -12.40 -8.04
N THR A 591 -4.60 -12.06 -7.17
CA THR A 591 -4.38 -11.31 -5.93
C THR A 591 -4.70 -12.14 -4.71
N TRP A 592 -5.97 -12.18 -4.35
CA TRP A 592 -6.46 -12.73 -3.10
C TRP A 592 -6.20 -14.22 -2.95
N GLU A 593 -6.46 -15.02 -3.99
CA GLU A 593 -6.12 -16.45 -3.97
C GLU A 593 -4.62 -16.68 -3.88
N LYS A 594 -3.84 -15.89 -4.63
CA LYS A 594 -2.37 -15.95 -4.52
C LYS A 594 -1.91 -15.61 -3.11
N PHE A 595 -2.47 -14.57 -2.47
CA PHE A 595 -2.11 -14.21 -1.10
C PHE A 595 -2.55 -15.27 -0.09
N ARG A 596 -3.72 -15.90 -0.29
CA ARG A 596 -4.13 -17.04 0.53
C ARG A 596 -3.13 -18.20 0.40
N LYS A 597 -2.75 -18.53 -0.81
CA LYS A 597 -1.74 -19.56 -1.06
C LYS A 597 -0.40 -19.22 -0.41
N ASP A 598 0.08 -17.99 -0.61
CA ASP A 598 1.32 -17.52 -0.01
C ASP A 598 1.23 -17.49 1.54
N TYR A 599 0.06 -17.15 2.09
CA TYR A 599 -0.19 -17.17 3.52
C TYR A 599 -0.16 -18.60 4.08
N LEU A 600 -0.88 -19.54 3.47
CA LEU A 600 -0.89 -20.94 3.89
C LEU A 600 0.49 -21.59 3.79
N ALA A 601 1.23 -21.30 2.72
CA ALA A 601 2.59 -21.81 2.53
C ALA A 601 3.60 -21.26 3.56
N ASN A 602 3.33 -20.07 4.13
CA ASN A 602 4.19 -19.42 5.13
C ASN A 602 3.57 -19.45 6.53
N HIS A 603 2.42 -20.06 6.69
CA HIS A 603 1.76 -20.17 7.99
C HIS A 603 2.57 -21.08 8.90
N ARG A 604 3.05 -20.52 10.00
CA ARG A 604 3.75 -21.27 11.02
C ARG A 604 2.75 -21.58 12.13
N GLU A 605 2.59 -22.82 12.39
CA GLU A 605 1.95 -23.32 13.60
C GLU A 605 3.02 -23.47 14.67
N ILE A 606 2.90 -22.75 15.76
CA ILE A 606 3.74 -22.91 16.94
C ILE A 606 2.95 -23.74 17.93
N ARG A 607 3.55 -24.84 18.40
CA ARG A 607 2.95 -25.68 19.41
C ARG A 607 3.66 -25.46 20.73
N SER A 608 2.88 -25.16 21.74
CA SER A 608 3.32 -25.10 23.11
C SER A 608 2.80 -26.36 23.80
N TYR A 609 3.68 -27.20 24.27
CA TYR A 609 3.30 -28.45 24.96
C TYR A 609 3.19 -28.20 26.45
N ARG A 610 2.36 -28.98 27.13
CA ARG A 610 2.22 -28.92 28.58
C ARG A 610 3.53 -29.36 29.25
N ARG A 611 3.96 -28.60 30.26
CA ARG A 611 5.16 -28.88 31.04
C ARG A 611 5.08 -30.28 31.70
N SER A 612 6.18 -31.05 31.60
CA SER A 612 6.28 -32.42 32.12
C SER A 612 7.07 -32.55 33.41
N ALA A 613 7.89 -31.57 33.76
CA ALA A 613 8.77 -31.56 34.92
C ALA A 613 8.88 -30.14 35.54
N PRO A 614 9.24 -30.01 36.82
CA PRO A 614 9.56 -28.69 37.39
C PRO A 614 10.65 -27.97 36.59
N VAL A 615 10.53 -26.66 36.46
CA VAL A 615 11.48 -25.80 35.75
C VAL A 615 11.97 -24.75 36.70
N LYS A 616 13.28 -24.58 36.78
CA LYS A 616 13.95 -23.52 37.54
C LYS A 616 14.41 -22.42 36.59
N ILE A 617 13.96 -21.21 36.81
CA ILE A 617 14.37 -20.07 35.99
C ILE A 617 15.77 -19.61 36.47
N ASP A 618 16.81 -20.14 35.84
CA ASP A 618 18.21 -19.85 36.21
C ASP A 618 19.08 -19.34 35.04
N GLY A 619 18.48 -19.19 33.86
CA GLY A 619 19.14 -18.71 32.65
C GLY A 619 19.78 -19.80 31.79
N ASN A 620 19.54 -21.07 32.12
CA ASN A 620 19.94 -22.20 31.30
C ASN A 620 18.69 -22.81 30.65
N LEU A 621 18.84 -23.42 29.49
CA LEU A 621 17.74 -24.13 28.78
C LEU A 621 18.08 -25.62 28.75
N ASP A 622 18.38 -26.22 29.90
CA ASP A 622 18.86 -27.58 30.03
C ASP A 622 17.82 -28.56 30.57
N GLU A 623 16.68 -28.06 31.08
CA GLU A 623 15.59 -28.93 31.51
C GLU A 623 15.00 -29.76 30.38
N PRO A 624 14.39 -30.91 30.67
CA PRO A 624 13.83 -31.82 29.67
C PRO A 624 12.79 -31.16 28.75
N ASP A 625 11.99 -30.24 29.28
CA ASP A 625 10.93 -29.58 28.54
C ASP A 625 11.48 -28.59 27.50
N TRP A 626 12.61 -27.89 27.78
CA TRP A 626 13.30 -27.07 26.76
C TRP A 626 13.86 -27.91 25.61
N LYS A 627 14.33 -29.09 25.89
CA LYS A 627 14.85 -30.03 24.88
C LYS A 627 13.74 -30.60 24.00
N LYS A 628 12.55 -30.76 24.58
CA LYS A 628 11.36 -31.27 23.84
C LYS A 628 10.58 -30.18 23.15
N ALA A 629 10.66 -28.92 23.58
CA ALA A 629 9.90 -27.83 22.99
C ALA A 629 10.25 -27.59 21.51
N ASP A 630 9.25 -27.23 20.72
CA ASP A 630 9.47 -26.79 19.35
C ASP A 630 10.30 -25.51 19.36
N THR A 631 11.33 -25.47 18.52
CA THR A 631 12.19 -24.30 18.38
C THR A 631 11.79 -23.47 17.17
N VAL A 632 11.42 -22.23 17.39
CA VAL A 632 11.10 -21.27 16.34
C VAL A 632 12.31 -20.39 16.06
N SER A 633 12.67 -20.25 14.81
CA SER A 633 13.76 -19.38 14.31
C SER A 633 13.35 -18.70 12.99
N GLY A 634 14.30 -18.16 12.27
CA GLY A 634 14.03 -17.48 11.01
C GLY A 634 13.38 -16.12 11.24
N PHE A 635 13.88 -15.41 12.22
CA PHE A 635 13.49 -14.03 12.49
C PHE A 635 13.78 -13.16 11.28
N LYS A 636 12.79 -12.38 10.87
CA LYS A 636 12.88 -11.41 9.78
C LYS A 636 13.08 -10.01 10.32
N LEU A 637 13.83 -9.22 9.57
CA LEU A 637 13.95 -7.80 9.85
C LEU A 637 12.58 -7.11 9.78
N THR A 638 12.30 -6.23 10.73
CA THR A 638 11.01 -5.53 10.82
C THR A 638 10.72 -4.66 9.60
N ASN A 639 11.75 -4.21 8.88
CA ASN A 639 11.62 -3.50 7.60
C ASN A 639 11.36 -4.42 6.39
N ASN A 640 11.16 -5.70 6.63
CA ASN A 640 10.85 -6.71 5.62
C ASN A 640 11.91 -6.91 4.51
N THR A 641 13.16 -6.49 4.75
CA THR A 641 14.26 -6.60 3.76
C THR A 641 14.92 -7.96 3.72
N GLY A 642 14.60 -8.84 4.64
CA GLY A 642 15.16 -10.20 4.70
C GLY A 642 15.21 -10.76 6.12
N PHE A 643 16.03 -11.79 6.30
CA PHE A 643 16.26 -12.39 7.61
C PHE A 643 17.29 -11.61 8.42
N ALA A 644 17.14 -11.62 9.74
CA ALA A 644 18.14 -11.13 10.66
C ALA A 644 19.49 -11.85 10.44
N LYS A 645 20.57 -11.10 10.51
CA LYS A 645 21.92 -11.68 10.38
C LYS A 645 22.24 -12.56 11.60
N ASN A 646 21.92 -12.02 12.78
CA ASN A 646 22.09 -12.73 14.06
C ASN A 646 20.72 -13.28 14.46
N GLN A 647 20.52 -14.58 14.23
CA GLN A 647 19.24 -15.23 14.45
C GLN A 647 18.89 -15.36 15.94
N THR A 648 17.60 -15.49 16.19
CA THR A 648 17.02 -15.75 17.48
C THR A 648 16.26 -17.07 17.44
N TYR A 649 16.41 -17.88 18.45
CA TYR A 649 15.73 -19.16 18.61
C TYR A 649 14.84 -19.08 19.83
N VAL A 650 13.56 -19.39 19.67
CA VAL A 650 12.55 -19.32 20.73
C VAL A 650 11.94 -20.68 20.94
N ARG A 651 11.84 -21.09 22.18
CA ARG A 651 11.10 -22.27 22.62
C ARG A 651 9.96 -21.85 23.52
N VAL A 652 8.83 -22.53 23.43
CA VAL A 652 7.65 -22.25 24.22
C VAL A 652 7.06 -23.55 24.75
N PHE A 653 6.74 -23.59 26.03
CA PHE A 653 5.86 -24.58 26.62
C PHE A 653 4.98 -23.93 27.70
N HIS A 654 4.00 -24.63 28.22
CA HIS A 654 3.01 -24.04 29.13
C HIS A 654 2.56 -25.01 30.27
N GLU A 655 1.91 -24.40 31.22
CA GLU A 655 0.93 -25.01 32.12
C GLU A 655 -0.24 -24.02 32.25
N GLU A 656 -1.32 -24.37 32.90
CA GLU A 656 -2.51 -23.51 32.94
C GLU A 656 -2.22 -22.11 33.50
N GLU A 657 -1.38 -22.06 34.52
CA GLU A 657 -1.07 -20.86 35.31
C GLU A 657 0.15 -20.09 34.77
N ASN A 658 0.92 -20.65 33.84
CA ASN A 658 2.15 -20.05 33.34
C ASN A 658 2.43 -20.41 31.88
N ILE A 659 3.02 -19.44 31.13
CA ILE A 659 3.65 -19.69 29.86
C ILE A 659 5.16 -19.45 29.99
N TYR A 660 5.96 -20.35 29.41
CA TYR A 660 7.42 -20.35 29.51
C TYR A 660 8.05 -20.04 28.15
N PHE A 661 9.03 -19.14 28.14
CA PHE A 661 9.83 -18.79 27.00
C PHE A 661 11.30 -19.00 27.23
N GLY A 662 11.93 -19.80 26.41
CA GLY A 662 13.40 -19.94 26.30
C GLY A 662 13.90 -19.29 25.04
N VAL A 663 14.75 -18.29 25.11
CA VAL A 663 15.22 -17.51 23.96
C VAL A 663 16.74 -17.51 23.91
N GLU A 664 17.28 -17.99 22.77
CA GLU A 664 18.70 -17.88 22.46
C GLU A 664 18.92 -16.82 21.39
N CYS A 665 19.60 -15.74 21.72
CA CYS A 665 19.93 -14.65 20.82
C CYS A 665 21.38 -14.78 20.35
N MET A 666 21.60 -15.20 19.12
CA MET A 666 22.95 -15.30 18.58
C MET A 666 23.61 -13.93 18.51
N GLU A 667 24.76 -13.78 19.11
CA GLU A 667 25.49 -12.51 19.24
C GLU A 667 26.99 -12.72 19.32
N PRO A 668 27.74 -12.37 18.26
CA PRO A 668 29.18 -12.50 18.25
C PRO A 668 29.91 -11.44 19.09
N MET A 669 29.18 -10.39 19.54
CA MET A 669 29.72 -9.26 20.32
C MET A 669 28.97 -9.13 21.64
N THR A 670 28.87 -10.21 22.40
CA THR A 670 28.14 -10.24 23.68
C THR A 670 28.72 -9.32 24.74
N ASP A 671 30.01 -9.00 24.65
CA ASP A 671 30.72 -8.04 25.49
C ASP A 671 30.38 -6.57 25.18
N LYS A 672 29.77 -6.32 24.02
CA LYS A 672 29.45 -4.97 23.50
C LYS A 672 27.95 -4.71 23.38
N VAL A 673 27.09 -5.60 23.86
CA VAL A 673 25.65 -5.33 23.87
C VAL A 673 25.34 -4.12 24.75
N THR A 674 24.43 -3.25 24.25
CA THR A 674 24.03 -2.06 25.02
C THR A 674 23.18 -2.45 26.22
N GLU A 675 23.59 -2.03 27.38
CA GLU A 675 22.97 -2.25 28.70
C GLU A 675 23.10 -0.99 29.55
N ASP A 676 22.57 0.12 29.01
CA ASP A 676 22.76 1.45 29.62
C ASP A 676 21.68 1.77 30.66
N THR A 677 20.59 0.99 30.71
CA THR A 677 19.50 1.21 31.68
C THR A 677 19.92 0.82 33.08
N ARG A 678 19.99 1.80 33.94
CA ARG A 678 20.46 1.63 35.33
C ARG A 678 19.33 1.32 36.32
N GLU A 679 18.10 1.68 36.02
CA GLU A 679 16.93 1.50 36.85
C GLU A 679 16.37 0.08 36.78
N ALA A 680 15.85 -0.43 37.91
CA ALA A 680 15.49 -1.84 38.04
C ALA A 680 14.13 -2.19 37.42
N LEU A 681 13.13 -1.33 37.59
CA LEU A 681 11.74 -1.54 37.11
C LEU A 681 11.25 -0.29 36.36
N ASP A 682 10.57 -0.50 35.24
CA ASP A 682 9.91 0.54 34.42
C ASP A 682 10.78 1.68 33.88
N GLY A 683 12.11 1.53 33.92
CA GLY A 683 13.05 2.40 33.21
C GLY A 683 12.95 2.23 31.67
N PRO A 684 13.70 3.01 30.88
CA PRO A 684 13.66 2.95 29.41
C PRO A 684 14.39 1.71 28.85
N VAL A 685 14.00 0.51 29.33
CA VAL A 685 14.60 -0.79 28.97
C VAL A 685 14.67 -1.02 27.47
N TRP A 686 13.72 -0.44 26.71
CA TRP A 686 13.73 -0.49 25.25
C TRP A 686 14.92 0.21 24.58
N GLN A 687 15.74 0.94 25.33
CA GLN A 687 17.00 1.53 24.85
C GLN A 687 18.15 0.52 24.85
N ASP A 688 18.02 -0.57 25.58
CA ASP A 688 19.01 -1.64 25.64
C ASP A 688 18.86 -2.67 24.51
N ASN A 689 19.73 -3.68 24.52
CA ASN A 689 19.60 -4.88 23.69
C ASN A 689 18.51 -5.76 24.31
N THR A 690 17.39 -5.95 23.61
CA THR A 690 16.18 -6.53 24.20
C THR A 690 15.58 -7.68 23.40
N VAL A 691 14.80 -8.50 24.12
CA VAL A 691 13.72 -9.33 23.56
C VAL A 691 12.41 -8.79 24.09
N GLU A 692 11.40 -8.73 23.23
CA GLU A 692 10.08 -8.20 23.52
C GLU A 692 9.02 -9.26 23.20
N PHE A 693 8.18 -9.56 24.19
CA PHE A 693 7.04 -10.47 24.05
C PHE A 693 5.77 -9.67 23.87
N PHE A 694 4.97 -10.02 22.87
CA PHE A 694 3.66 -9.45 22.61
C PHE A 694 2.63 -10.56 22.72
N LEU A 695 1.76 -10.49 23.71
CA LEU A 695 0.80 -11.53 24.04
C LEU A 695 -0.63 -11.04 23.83
N ASN A 696 -1.41 -11.78 23.06
CA ASN A 696 -2.82 -11.51 22.82
C ASN A 696 -3.61 -12.82 22.96
N HIS A 697 -4.39 -12.94 24.00
CA HIS A 697 -5.35 -14.05 24.17
C HIS A 697 -6.71 -13.72 23.51
N PRO A 698 -7.61 -14.70 23.31
CA PRO A 698 -8.83 -14.52 22.53
C PRO A 698 -9.73 -13.35 22.95
N ASP A 699 -9.78 -13.03 24.24
CA ASP A 699 -10.66 -11.99 24.78
C ASP A 699 -10.15 -10.56 24.58
N LEU A 700 -8.90 -10.39 24.17
CA LEU A 700 -8.28 -9.06 24.03
C LEU A 700 -8.57 -8.32 22.72
N ALA A 701 -9.28 -8.94 21.80
CA ALA A 701 -9.51 -8.38 20.47
C ALA A 701 -8.20 -7.90 19.80
N ASN A 702 -7.96 -6.59 19.73
CA ASN A 702 -6.74 -6.00 19.18
C ASN A 702 -5.78 -5.45 20.24
N SER A 703 -6.12 -5.56 21.54
CA SER A 703 -5.24 -5.19 22.63
C SER A 703 -4.21 -6.29 22.91
N TYR A 704 -3.12 -5.96 23.55
CA TYR A 704 -2.08 -6.92 23.86
C TYR A 704 -1.21 -6.47 25.03
N TYR A 705 -0.57 -7.43 25.68
CA TYR A 705 0.48 -7.18 26.67
C TYR A 705 1.83 -7.14 25.95
N GLN A 706 2.66 -6.16 26.28
CA GLN A 706 4.04 -6.10 25.81
C GLN A 706 4.97 -6.17 27.03
N ILE A 707 5.88 -7.13 27.01
CA ILE A 707 6.88 -7.35 28.05
C ILE A 707 8.25 -7.27 27.38
N ILE A 708 9.06 -6.29 27.77
CA ILE A 708 10.39 -6.01 27.24
C ILE A 708 11.42 -6.45 28.24
N VAL A 709 12.35 -7.31 27.82
CA VAL A 709 13.41 -7.81 28.69
C VAL A 709 14.77 -7.51 28.06
N SER A 710 15.65 -6.82 28.80
CA SER A 710 17.01 -6.57 28.31
C SER A 710 17.93 -7.78 28.51
N SER A 711 19.08 -7.78 27.83
CA SER A 711 20.12 -8.79 28.02
C SER A 711 20.73 -8.80 29.42
N ALA A 712 20.51 -7.74 30.21
CA ALA A 712 20.85 -7.65 31.65
C ALA A 712 19.73 -8.16 32.59
N GLY A 713 18.60 -8.64 32.02
CA GLY A 713 17.47 -9.12 32.82
C GLY A 713 16.56 -8.03 33.37
N LYS A 714 16.70 -6.78 32.92
CA LYS A 714 15.78 -5.69 33.29
C LYS A 714 14.48 -5.85 32.54
N VAL A 715 13.35 -5.55 33.19
CA VAL A 715 11.99 -5.72 32.65
C VAL A 715 11.30 -4.37 32.57
N PHE A 716 10.57 -4.16 31.45
CA PHE A 716 9.56 -3.13 31.31
C PHE A 716 8.32 -3.77 30.69
N ASP A 717 7.17 -3.57 31.31
CA ASP A 717 5.93 -4.13 30.80
C ASP A 717 4.80 -3.10 30.80
N HIS A 718 3.86 -3.28 29.89
CA HIS A 718 2.67 -2.46 29.82
C HIS A 718 1.56 -3.18 29.05
N TYR A 719 0.33 -2.73 29.28
CA TYR A 719 -0.83 -3.14 28.50
C TYR A 719 -1.16 -2.11 27.44
N VAL A 720 -1.37 -2.57 26.21
CA VAL A 720 -1.61 -1.72 25.04
C VAL A 720 -3.04 -1.90 24.56
N THR A 721 -3.83 -0.83 24.69
CA THR A 721 -5.14 -0.72 24.07
C THR A 721 -5.06 0.18 22.86
N PRO A 722 -5.54 -0.25 21.66
CA PRO A 722 -5.55 0.58 20.47
C PRO A 722 -6.24 1.93 20.73
N GLY A 723 -5.57 3.02 20.31
CA GLY A 723 -6.11 4.38 20.48
C GLY A 723 -5.91 5.04 21.84
N SER A 724 -5.37 4.31 22.81
CA SER A 724 -5.05 4.83 24.16
C SER A 724 -3.54 4.92 24.37
N LYS A 725 -3.12 5.69 25.37
CA LYS A 725 -1.74 5.58 25.88
C LYS A 725 -1.56 4.19 26.48
N PRO A 726 -0.40 3.56 26.30
CA PRO A 726 -0.10 2.32 27.00
C PRO A 726 -0.27 2.45 28.51
N ASP A 727 -0.92 1.48 29.11
CA ASP A 727 -1.06 1.42 30.55
C ASP A 727 0.22 0.85 31.17
N ARG A 728 1.01 1.72 31.77
CA ARG A 728 2.29 1.40 32.42
C ARG A 728 2.13 0.96 33.87
N SER A 729 0.91 0.98 34.40
CA SER A 729 0.66 0.43 35.75
C SER A 729 0.51 -1.10 35.72
N PHE A 730 0.40 -1.70 34.52
CA PHE A 730 0.37 -3.12 34.34
C PHE A 730 1.71 -3.75 34.75
N THR A 731 1.65 -4.82 35.56
CA THR A 731 2.79 -5.64 35.94
C THR A 731 2.50 -7.09 35.59
N SER A 732 3.35 -7.67 34.74
CA SER A 732 3.19 -9.04 34.23
C SER A 732 3.53 -10.11 35.29
N GLY A 733 4.31 -9.76 36.31
CA GLY A 733 4.82 -10.73 37.27
C GLY A 733 5.84 -11.72 36.70
N ILE A 734 6.44 -11.38 35.54
CA ILE A 734 7.42 -12.25 34.88
C ILE A 734 8.61 -12.56 35.79
N GLU A 735 8.93 -13.83 35.86
CA GLU A 735 10.22 -14.28 36.41
C GLU A 735 11.18 -14.52 35.25
N VAL A 736 12.35 -13.89 35.27
CA VAL A 736 13.30 -13.97 34.15
C VAL A 736 14.75 -14.04 34.67
N LYS A 737 15.55 -14.83 33.99
CA LYS A 737 17.00 -14.85 34.08
C LYS A 737 17.64 -14.81 32.74
N THR A 738 18.73 -14.08 32.66
CA THR A 738 19.54 -13.97 31.44
C THR A 738 20.96 -14.45 31.68
N LYS A 739 21.58 -15.02 30.67
CA LYS A 739 22.97 -15.49 30.73
C LYS A 739 23.71 -15.15 29.46
N LYS A 740 24.86 -14.50 29.56
CA LYS A 740 25.72 -14.23 28.41
C LYS A 740 26.73 -15.35 28.23
N LEU A 741 26.85 -15.81 27.00
CA LEU A 741 27.87 -16.75 26.54
C LEU A 741 28.77 -16.07 25.52
N LYS A 742 29.81 -16.72 25.04
CA LYS A 742 30.80 -16.14 24.11
C LYS A 742 30.18 -15.70 22.76
N ASP A 743 29.15 -16.41 22.28
CA ASP A 743 28.57 -16.25 20.95
C ASP A 743 27.06 -15.98 20.93
N ARG A 744 26.45 -15.89 22.12
CA ARG A 744 25.01 -15.64 22.32
C ARG A 744 24.71 -15.16 23.72
N TRP A 745 23.51 -14.66 23.90
CA TRP A 745 22.91 -14.56 25.23
C TRP A 745 21.58 -15.32 25.27
N ILE A 746 21.26 -15.82 26.42
CA ILE A 746 20.08 -16.64 26.68
C ILE A 746 19.15 -15.85 27.61
N LEU A 747 17.86 -15.98 27.35
CA LEU A 747 16.80 -15.52 28.23
C LEU A 747 15.91 -16.71 28.55
N GLU A 748 15.67 -16.94 29.81
CA GLU A 748 14.70 -17.91 30.32
C GLU A 748 13.66 -17.18 31.12
N ALA A 749 12.38 -17.41 30.82
CA ALA A 749 11.28 -16.68 31.42
C ALA A 749 10.08 -17.57 31.74
N ARG A 750 9.44 -17.28 32.86
CA ARG A 750 8.11 -17.75 33.25
C ARG A 750 7.19 -16.54 33.39
N ILE A 751 6.11 -16.50 32.64
CA ILE A 751 5.10 -15.45 32.68
C ILE A 751 3.83 -16.04 33.28
N PRO A 752 3.41 -15.59 34.49
CA PRO A 752 2.17 -16.03 35.08
C PRO A 752 0.95 -15.54 34.30
N THR A 753 -0.06 -16.36 34.16
CA THR A 753 -1.27 -16.05 33.39
C THR A 753 -2.27 -15.21 34.19
N ALA A 754 -2.21 -15.21 35.51
CA ALA A 754 -3.14 -14.45 36.33
C ALA A 754 -3.17 -12.95 36.05
N PRO A 755 -2.04 -12.23 35.90
CA PRO A 755 -2.05 -10.82 35.53
C PRO A 755 -2.55 -10.59 34.09
N LEU A 756 -2.48 -11.60 33.22
CA LEU A 756 -2.93 -11.52 31.82
C LEU A 756 -4.45 -11.76 31.69
N GLY A 757 -5.12 -12.23 32.74
CA GLY A 757 -6.57 -12.39 32.75
C GLY A 757 -7.11 -13.65 32.08
N GLU A 758 -6.24 -14.53 31.52
CA GLU A 758 -6.65 -15.75 30.83
C GLU A 758 -5.61 -16.87 31.04
N LYS A 759 -6.07 -18.10 31.26
CA LYS A 759 -5.21 -19.28 31.43
C LYS A 759 -4.81 -19.91 30.10
N CYS A 760 -3.73 -20.70 30.12
CA CYS A 760 -3.26 -21.47 28.97
C CYS A 760 -3.93 -22.87 28.93
N PHE A 761 -5.12 -22.96 28.36
CA PHE A 761 -5.83 -24.23 28.26
C PHE A 761 -5.45 -25.05 27.01
N ASP A 762 -5.25 -26.35 27.20
CA ASP A 762 -5.04 -27.25 26.06
C ASP A 762 -6.17 -27.11 25.03
N GLY A 763 -5.80 -27.06 23.76
CA GLY A 763 -6.75 -26.87 22.66
C GLY A 763 -7.07 -25.40 22.33
N GLN A 764 -6.62 -24.46 23.14
CA GLN A 764 -6.68 -23.02 22.82
C GLN A 764 -5.43 -22.54 22.07
N ALA A 765 -5.53 -21.36 21.50
CA ALA A 765 -4.40 -20.68 20.88
C ALA A 765 -4.37 -19.19 21.29
N TRP A 766 -3.21 -18.73 21.72
CA TRP A 766 -2.93 -17.31 21.87
C TRP A 766 -2.19 -16.80 20.63
N LYS A 767 -2.35 -15.53 20.31
CA LYS A 767 -1.54 -14.87 19.29
C LYS A 767 -0.35 -14.21 19.95
N VAL A 768 0.83 -14.62 19.53
CA VAL A 768 2.10 -14.17 20.14
C VAL A 768 3.02 -13.62 19.07
N ASN A 769 3.72 -12.55 19.40
CA ASN A 769 4.87 -12.11 18.65
C ASN A 769 6.09 -12.00 19.55
N VAL A 770 7.27 -12.29 19.01
CA VAL A 770 8.54 -12.05 19.67
C VAL A 770 9.41 -11.19 18.78
N LEU A 771 9.91 -10.10 19.35
CA LEU A 771 10.82 -9.18 18.67
C LEU A 771 12.16 -9.19 19.39
N ARG A 772 13.23 -9.10 18.63
CA ARG A 772 14.56 -8.80 19.14
C ARG A 772 15.01 -7.43 18.64
N ALA A 773 15.34 -6.53 19.55
CA ALA A 773 16.01 -5.26 19.27
C ALA A 773 17.49 -5.40 19.61
N ARG A 774 18.33 -5.61 18.61
CA ARG A 774 19.78 -5.77 18.75
C ARG A 774 20.46 -4.43 18.76
N LYS A 775 21.12 -4.08 19.86
CA LYS A 775 21.89 -2.84 20.02
C LYS A 775 23.29 -3.17 20.55
N ILE A 776 24.30 -2.53 19.94
CA ILE A 776 25.70 -2.76 20.23
C ILE A 776 26.38 -1.43 20.48
N ASN A 777 27.10 -1.30 21.59
CA ASN A 777 27.86 -0.12 21.96
C ASN A 777 28.94 0.20 20.89
N GLY A 778 29.08 1.48 20.56
CA GLY A 778 30.02 1.94 19.54
C GLY A 778 29.58 1.76 18.10
N ILE A 779 28.42 1.12 17.82
CA ILE A 779 27.82 1.03 16.50
C ILE A 779 26.58 1.92 16.45
N VAL A 780 26.76 3.16 16.00
CA VAL A 780 25.66 4.12 15.88
C VAL A 780 25.01 3.93 14.51
N MET A 781 23.78 3.44 14.49
CA MET A 781 22.88 3.63 13.35
C MET A 781 22.09 4.93 13.55
N HIS A 782 21.80 5.64 12.47
CA HIS A 782 21.06 6.90 12.48
C HIS A 782 19.78 6.79 13.30
N SER A 783 19.53 7.75 14.19
CA SER A 783 18.27 7.98 14.91
C SER A 783 17.93 7.10 16.13
N GLY A 784 18.90 6.52 16.85
CA GLY A 784 18.59 5.70 18.05
C GLY A 784 17.82 4.41 17.75
N VAL A 785 17.74 4.00 16.47
CA VAL A 785 17.13 2.75 16.04
C VAL A 785 18.07 1.60 16.36
N PRO A 786 17.56 0.42 16.79
CA PRO A 786 18.35 -0.79 16.95
C PRO A 786 19.25 -1.06 15.75
N VAL A 787 20.47 -1.55 15.97
CA VAL A 787 21.39 -2.00 14.94
C VAL A 787 20.72 -3.06 14.04
N GLU A 788 19.85 -3.86 14.64
CA GLU A 788 18.98 -4.80 13.95
C GLU A 788 17.69 -5.00 14.75
N SER A 789 16.55 -4.80 14.15
CA SER A 789 15.26 -5.17 14.73
C SER A 789 14.63 -6.30 13.91
N SER A 790 14.32 -7.40 14.59
CA SER A 790 13.83 -8.61 13.94
C SER A 790 12.71 -9.28 14.74
N THR A 791 11.83 -9.98 14.04
CA THR A 791 10.65 -10.62 14.64
C THR A 791 10.39 -11.99 14.01
N TRP A 792 9.76 -12.88 14.73
CA TRP A 792 9.36 -14.17 14.16
C TRP A 792 8.12 -14.09 13.28
N SER A 793 7.34 -13.03 13.37
CA SER A 793 6.19 -12.75 12.52
C SER A 793 6.59 -12.00 11.24
N ILE A 794 5.61 -11.62 10.44
CA ILE A 794 5.81 -10.81 9.23
C ILE A 794 5.13 -9.47 9.43
N GLY A 795 5.88 -8.36 9.28
CA GLY A 795 5.33 -7.01 9.34
C GLY A 795 5.63 -6.28 10.64
N THR A 796 4.84 -5.27 10.93
CA THR A 796 5.02 -4.39 12.09
C THR A 796 4.77 -5.16 13.39
N PRO A 797 5.70 -5.18 14.36
CA PRO A 797 5.59 -6.00 15.56
C PRO A 797 4.39 -5.65 16.47
N HIS A 798 3.90 -4.42 16.40
CA HIS A 798 2.74 -3.93 17.16
C HIS A 798 1.38 -4.23 16.51
N ASN A 799 1.34 -5.00 15.44
CA ASN A 799 0.11 -5.35 14.74
C ASN A 799 -0.35 -6.76 15.11
N VAL A 800 -1.36 -6.89 15.98
CA VAL A 800 -1.93 -8.18 16.39
C VAL A 800 -2.34 -9.07 15.20
N GLY A 801 -2.65 -8.46 14.06
CA GLY A 801 -2.96 -9.19 12.82
C GLY A 801 -1.82 -10.03 12.27
N VAL A 802 -0.57 -9.76 12.64
CA VAL A 802 0.60 -10.53 12.20
C VAL A 802 1.16 -11.45 13.27
N PHE A 803 0.65 -11.42 14.50
CA PHE A 803 1.05 -12.35 15.54
C PHE A 803 0.77 -13.78 15.12
N LEU A 804 1.67 -14.70 15.46
CA LEU A 804 1.53 -16.10 15.14
C LEU A 804 0.72 -16.83 16.21
N PRO A 805 -0.14 -17.78 15.84
CA PRO A 805 -0.83 -18.60 16.82
C PRO A 805 0.17 -19.52 17.53
N VAL A 806 0.12 -19.52 18.85
CA VAL A 806 0.75 -20.50 19.73
C VAL A 806 -0.36 -21.40 20.25
N ASN A 807 -0.41 -22.63 19.74
CA ASN A 807 -1.42 -23.62 20.09
C ASN A 807 -0.99 -24.37 21.36
N PHE A 808 -1.82 -24.37 22.37
CA PHE A 808 -1.57 -25.10 23.61
C PHE A 808 -2.00 -26.56 23.44
N CYS A 809 -1.05 -27.47 23.58
CA CYS A 809 -1.23 -28.91 23.33
C CYS A 809 -0.87 -29.69 24.59
N LYS A 810 -1.71 -30.66 24.96
CA LYS A 810 -1.47 -31.53 26.10
C LYS A 810 -0.19 -32.37 25.93
N GLU A 811 -0.06 -32.95 24.73
CA GLU A 811 1.03 -33.85 24.40
C GLU A 811 1.63 -33.53 23.05
N ARG A 812 2.89 -33.92 22.85
CA ARG A 812 3.54 -33.80 21.57
C ARG A 812 2.97 -34.79 20.57
N SER A 813 2.39 -34.30 19.50
CA SER A 813 2.02 -35.18 18.39
C SER A 813 3.27 -35.56 17.60
N VAL A 814 3.59 -36.84 17.58
CA VAL A 814 4.55 -37.39 16.60
C VAL A 814 3.80 -37.68 15.29
N ASN A 815 4.46 -37.47 14.15
CA ASN A 815 3.89 -37.87 12.87
C ASN A 815 3.68 -39.38 12.84
N LYS A 816 2.92 -39.90 11.87
CA LYS A 816 2.62 -41.35 11.73
C LYS A 816 3.86 -42.23 11.67
N ASP A 817 5.02 -41.69 11.39
CA ASP A 817 6.30 -42.40 11.27
C ASP A 817 7.19 -42.25 12.50
N GLY A 818 6.72 -41.60 13.59
CA GLY A 818 7.48 -41.39 14.83
C GLY A 818 8.65 -40.42 14.72
N ALA A 819 8.77 -39.72 13.59
CA ALA A 819 9.84 -38.75 13.38
C ALA A 819 9.48 -37.37 13.96
N GLU A 820 10.39 -36.80 14.73
CA GLU A 820 10.26 -35.44 15.24
C GLU A 820 10.35 -34.41 14.09
N LEU A 821 9.33 -33.54 14.02
CA LEU A 821 9.41 -32.36 13.15
C LEU A 821 10.45 -31.38 13.70
N ASP A 822 11.60 -31.31 13.08
CA ASP A 822 12.62 -30.31 13.41
C ASP A 822 12.27 -28.96 12.74
N THR A 823 11.72 -28.03 13.52
CA THR A 823 11.30 -26.71 13.04
C THR A 823 12.45 -25.69 12.91
N ARG A 824 13.70 -26.13 13.18
CA ARG A 824 14.85 -25.22 13.29
C ARG A 824 15.28 -24.55 11.99
N VAL A 825 14.83 -24.94 10.81
CA VAL A 825 15.69 -24.62 9.67
C VAL A 825 15.08 -24.01 8.45
N TRP A 826 13.96 -24.37 7.93
CA TRP A 826 13.63 -23.97 6.56
C TRP A 826 12.22 -23.49 6.34
N ARG A 827 12.07 -22.43 5.51
CA ARG A 827 10.77 -21.86 5.15
C ARG A 827 10.32 -22.21 3.75
N ASN A 828 10.84 -23.01 3.02
CA ASN A 828 10.37 -23.44 1.70
C ASN A 828 11.19 -24.64 1.23
N GLY A 829 11.22 -25.66 2.07
CA GLY A 829 11.86 -26.93 1.72
C GLY A 829 11.15 -27.68 0.62
N SER A 830 9.86 -27.42 0.43
CA SER A 830 9.02 -28.13 -0.54
C SER A 830 8.97 -27.48 -1.93
N PHE A 831 9.68 -26.41 -2.20
CA PHE A 831 9.67 -25.68 -3.49
C PHE A 831 8.29 -25.27 -4.03
N ASN A 832 7.31 -25.14 -3.15
CA ASN A 832 5.94 -24.77 -3.54
C ASN A 832 5.77 -23.29 -3.91
N GLU A 833 6.77 -22.45 -3.61
CA GLU A 833 6.78 -21.04 -3.96
C GLU A 833 7.76 -20.75 -5.09
N VAL A 834 7.38 -19.83 -5.95
CA VAL A 834 8.15 -19.39 -7.11
C VAL A 834 8.51 -17.91 -7.00
N ASP A 835 9.81 -17.57 -6.99
CA ASP A 835 10.26 -16.17 -7.03
C ASP A 835 10.42 -15.67 -8.48
N LYS A 836 9.48 -14.87 -8.93
CA LYS A 836 9.46 -14.29 -10.29
C LYS A 836 10.41 -13.10 -10.47
N LYS A 837 11.06 -12.59 -9.42
CA LYS A 837 11.76 -11.29 -9.45
C LYS A 837 13.22 -11.33 -9.92
N LYS A 838 13.91 -12.45 -9.90
CA LYS A 838 15.36 -12.47 -10.05
C LYS A 838 15.93 -12.94 -11.40
N HIS A 839 15.08 -13.38 -12.34
CA HIS A 839 15.56 -14.03 -13.57
C HIS A 839 15.37 -13.21 -14.84
N LYS A 840 15.62 -11.90 -14.81
CA LYS A 840 15.48 -11.04 -16.00
C LYS A 840 16.54 -11.30 -17.09
N ASN A 841 17.67 -11.87 -16.72
CA ASN A 841 18.80 -12.10 -17.62
C ASN A 841 19.16 -13.58 -17.83
N ASN A 842 18.41 -14.49 -17.24
CA ASN A 842 18.65 -15.91 -17.41
C ASN A 842 17.30 -16.65 -17.44
N PRO A 843 16.83 -17.08 -18.60
CA PRO A 843 15.53 -17.76 -18.71
C PRO A 843 15.58 -19.07 -17.96
N ALA A 844 15.06 -19.09 -16.74
CA ALA A 844 14.92 -20.31 -15.99
C ALA A 844 13.91 -21.22 -16.69
N ARG A 845 14.25 -22.49 -16.89
CA ARG A 845 13.32 -23.49 -17.40
C ARG A 845 12.27 -23.82 -16.37
N GLN A 846 11.07 -24.09 -16.85
CA GLN A 846 10.02 -24.63 -16.01
C GLN A 846 10.37 -26.05 -15.61
N ILE A 847 10.19 -26.38 -14.33
CA ILE A 847 10.12 -27.76 -13.88
C ILE A 847 8.87 -28.40 -14.49
N LYS A 848 8.81 -29.70 -14.58
CA LYS A 848 7.77 -30.47 -15.31
C LYS A 848 6.33 -30.10 -14.94
N ASP A 849 6.07 -29.63 -13.75
CA ASP A 849 4.75 -29.16 -13.29
C ASP A 849 4.48 -27.68 -13.62
N GLY A 850 5.37 -27.01 -14.34
CA GLY A 850 5.27 -25.61 -14.70
C GLY A 850 5.64 -24.62 -13.60
N LYS A 851 6.08 -25.10 -12.44
CA LYS A 851 6.46 -24.24 -11.30
C LYS A 851 7.97 -24.01 -11.25
N LYS A 852 8.38 -22.76 -11.12
CA LYS A 852 9.77 -22.38 -10.84
C LYS A 852 9.97 -22.31 -9.35
N PRO A 853 11.06 -22.85 -8.78
CA PRO A 853 11.34 -22.72 -7.36
C PRO A 853 11.38 -21.25 -6.93
N SER A 854 10.81 -20.96 -5.78
CA SER A 854 10.94 -19.66 -5.15
C SER A 854 12.33 -19.47 -4.54
N SER A 855 12.64 -18.27 -4.13
CA SER A 855 13.89 -18.02 -3.45
C SER A 855 13.90 -18.63 -2.04
N TRP A 856 14.99 -19.27 -1.69
CA TRP A 856 15.27 -19.65 -0.31
C TRP A 856 15.94 -18.49 0.44
N HIS A 857 15.55 -18.33 1.68
CA HIS A 857 16.12 -17.31 2.55
C HIS A 857 16.93 -17.97 3.67
N PHE A 858 18.19 -17.58 3.74
CA PHE A 858 19.09 -18.06 4.76
C PHE A 858 19.92 -16.87 5.25
N SER A 859 19.89 -16.57 6.53
CA SER A 859 20.68 -15.45 7.08
C SER A 859 20.47 -14.10 6.36
N GLY A 860 19.22 -13.78 6.03
CA GLY A 860 18.89 -12.56 5.29
C GLY A 860 19.36 -12.53 3.82
N LYS A 861 20.08 -13.55 3.34
CA LYS A 861 20.48 -13.66 1.94
C LYS A 861 19.57 -14.65 1.22
N LYS A 862 19.05 -14.21 0.07
CA LYS A 862 18.20 -15.06 -0.76
C LYS A 862 19.03 -16.11 -1.47
N VAL A 863 18.70 -17.37 -1.29
CA VAL A 863 19.10 -18.44 -2.17
C VAL A 863 18.06 -18.58 -3.26
N VAL A 864 18.49 -18.44 -4.49
CA VAL A 864 17.60 -18.58 -5.64
C VAL A 864 17.94 -19.90 -6.31
N ALA A 865 16.96 -20.76 -6.39
CA ALA A 865 17.05 -21.88 -7.32
C ALA A 865 16.91 -21.33 -8.73
N SER A 866 17.95 -21.46 -9.56
CA SER A 866 17.94 -21.08 -10.95
C SER A 866 18.13 -22.30 -11.83
N LEU A 867 17.35 -22.38 -12.90
CA LEU A 867 17.68 -23.26 -14.01
C LEU A 867 18.68 -22.52 -14.88
N GLU A 868 19.90 -23.05 -14.96
CA GLU A 868 20.91 -22.55 -15.86
C GLU A 868 20.96 -23.46 -17.10
N GLY A 869 21.00 -22.88 -18.30
CA GLY A 869 21.13 -23.56 -19.57
C GLY A 869 20.17 -23.08 -20.66
N SER A 870 20.54 -23.39 -21.91
CA SER A 870 19.74 -23.11 -23.10
C SER A 870 18.86 -24.32 -23.48
N PRO A 871 17.63 -24.11 -24.00
CA PRO A 871 16.85 -25.18 -24.61
C PRO A 871 17.55 -25.90 -25.76
N GLU A 872 18.50 -25.24 -26.38
CA GLU A 872 19.23 -25.72 -27.56
C GLU A 872 20.50 -26.48 -27.21
N ASP A 873 20.96 -26.42 -25.95
CA ASP A 873 22.13 -27.19 -25.48
C ASP A 873 21.73 -28.32 -24.52
N PRO A 874 21.75 -29.60 -24.97
CA PRO A 874 21.37 -30.74 -24.12
C PRO A 874 22.26 -30.93 -22.89
N LYS A 875 23.48 -30.36 -22.88
CA LYS A 875 24.40 -30.45 -21.75
C LYS A 875 24.16 -29.42 -20.66
N ALA A 876 23.29 -28.45 -20.92
CA ALA A 876 23.04 -27.31 -20.03
C ALA A 876 21.73 -27.39 -19.25
N HIS A 877 21.09 -28.53 -19.20
CA HIS A 877 19.81 -28.71 -18.51
C HIS A 877 20.02 -29.15 -17.06
N PHE A 878 20.32 -28.19 -16.19
CA PHE A 878 20.43 -28.46 -14.75
C PHE A 878 19.80 -27.38 -13.92
N LEU A 879 19.28 -27.79 -12.78
CA LEU A 879 18.87 -26.88 -11.72
C LEU A 879 20.02 -26.72 -10.73
N ARG A 880 20.43 -25.49 -10.47
CA ARG A 880 21.41 -25.18 -9.45
C ARG A 880 20.83 -24.31 -8.36
N ILE A 881 21.02 -24.72 -7.13
CA ILE A 881 20.71 -23.94 -5.95
C ILE A 881 22.02 -23.35 -5.45
N ASN A 882 22.19 -22.05 -5.60
CA ASN A 882 23.41 -21.35 -5.19
C ASN A 882 23.14 -20.40 -4.03
N GLY A 883 24.02 -20.37 -3.07
CA GLY A 883 24.14 -19.22 -2.18
C GLY A 883 23.58 -19.35 -0.79
N ILE A 884 23.38 -20.57 -0.27
CA ILE A 884 23.18 -20.76 1.16
C ILE A 884 24.51 -20.51 1.86
N VAL A 885 24.53 -19.51 2.72
CA VAL A 885 25.70 -19.22 3.55
C VAL A 885 25.59 -20.07 4.81
N ALA A 886 26.26 -21.20 4.81
CA ALA A 886 26.15 -22.18 5.88
C ALA A 886 26.66 -21.62 7.22
N ASN A 887 27.73 -20.82 7.21
CA ASN A 887 28.35 -20.27 8.42
C ASN A 887 27.42 -19.34 9.22
N ASP A 888 26.56 -18.61 8.53
CA ASP A 888 25.65 -17.66 9.18
C ASP A 888 24.47 -18.34 9.91
N TYR A 889 24.25 -19.64 9.63
CA TYR A 889 23.06 -20.39 10.11
C TYR A 889 23.38 -21.57 10.98
N LEU A 890 24.38 -22.30 10.54
CA LEU A 890 24.78 -23.56 11.15
C LEU A 890 25.81 -23.32 12.27
N GLY A 891 26.18 -22.05 12.47
CA GLY A 891 27.06 -21.62 13.53
C GLY A 891 28.42 -22.35 13.51
N LYS A 892 28.85 -22.83 14.65
CA LYS A 892 30.08 -23.60 14.83
C LYS A 892 29.87 -25.11 14.65
N SER A 893 28.75 -25.54 14.08
CA SER A 893 28.51 -26.96 13.82
C SER A 893 29.64 -27.50 12.94
N GLU A 894 30.20 -28.61 13.34
CA GLU A 894 31.24 -29.28 12.57
C GLU A 894 30.66 -30.12 11.42
N LYS A 895 29.42 -30.51 11.58
CA LYS A 895 28.69 -31.33 10.61
C LYS A 895 27.27 -30.80 10.40
N VAL A 896 26.69 -31.13 9.26
CA VAL A 896 25.30 -30.80 8.93
C VAL A 896 24.58 -32.03 8.40
N LYS A 897 23.32 -32.16 8.73
CA LYS A 897 22.42 -33.16 8.15
C LYS A 897 21.69 -32.53 6.98
N ILE A 898 21.72 -33.22 5.84
CA ILE A 898 20.99 -32.86 4.63
C ILE A 898 19.97 -33.95 4.35
N ARG A 899 18.74 -33.56 4.14
CA ARG A 899 17.65 -34.44 3.72
C ARG A 899 16.91 -33.82 2.54
N PHE A 900 16.56 -34.63 1.56
CA PHE A 900 15.76 -34.20 0.42
C PHE A 900 15.07 -35.40 -0.23
N ARG A 901 14.06 -35.11 -1.04
CA ARG A 901 13.33 -36.10 -1.84
C ARG A 901 13.60 -35.84 -3.32
N VAL A 902 13.78 -36.90 -4.09
CA VAL A 902 14.02 -36.82 -5.51
C VAL A 902 13.39 -38.02 -6.24
N ARG A 903 12.95 -37.79 -7.46
CA ARG A 903 12.56 -38.83 -8.42
C ARG A 903 12.93 -38.41 -9.84
N GLY A 904 12.92 -39.35 -10.78
CA GLY A 904 13.23 -39.10 -12.19
C GLY A 904 14.54 -39.73 -12.59
N THR A 905 15.09 -39.31 -13.74
CA THR A 905 16.29 -39.88 -14.30
C THR A 905 17.34 -38.81 -14.52
N GLY A 906 18.45 -38.90 -13.81
CA GLY A 906 19.55 -37.92 -13.88
C GLY A 906 20.57 -38.06 -12.76
N ILE A 907 21.34 -36.99 -12.54
CA ILE A 907 22.39 -36.94 -11.52
C ILE A 907 22.01 -35.86 -10.50
N VAL A 908 22.10 -36.21 -9.22
CA VAL A 908 22.07 -35.23 -8.10
C VAL A 908 23.49 -35.04 -7.60
N GLN A 909 23.89 -33.80 -7.45
CA GLN A 909 25.24 -33.47 -6.98
C GLN A 909 25.21 -32.32 -5.98
N PHE A 910 25.88 -32.47 -4.85
CA PHE A 910 26.00 -31.41 -3.84
C PHE A 910 27.45 -31.02 -3.62
N ALA A 911 27.64 -29.72 -3.34
CA ALA A 911 28.95 -29.14 -3.10
C ALA A 911 28.91 -28.01 -2.07
N TRP A 912 30.03 -27.81 -1.42
CA TRP A 912 30.38 -26.59 -0.70
C TRP A 912 31.23 -25.68 -1.58
N TYR A 913 30.83 -24.42 -1.75
CA TYR A 913 31.67 -23.37 -2.31
C TYR A 913 32.21 -22.52 -1.18
N CYS A 914 33.52 -22.55 -1.02
CA CYS A 914 34.28 -21.96 0.08
C CYS A 914 34.98 -20.67 -0.37
N TYR A 915 34.87 -19.62 0.44
CA TYR A 915 35.44 -18.30 0.13
C TYR A 915 36.12 -17.72 1.36
N ASP A 916 37.28 -17.03 1.11
CA ASP A 916 37.83 -16.07 2.07
C ASP A 916 37.25 -14.65 1.79
N ILE A 917 37.20 -13.83 2.81
CA ILE A 917 36.79 -12.43 2.68
C ILE A 917 38.02 -11.55 2.93
N LYS A 918 38.52 -10.89 1.88
CA LYS A 918 39.59 -9.90 2.00
C LYS A 918 39.10 -8.54 1.51
N ASN A 919 39.26 -7.50 2.35
CA ASN A 919 38.84 -6.12 2.03
C ASN A 919 37.37 -6.02 1.51
N GLY A 920 36.44 -6.77 2.12
CA GLY A 920 35.04 -6.82 1.72
C GLY A 920 34.77 -7.59 0.41
N ARG A 921 35.79 -8.12 -0.26
CA ARG A 921 35.66 -8.92 -1.49
C ARG A 921 35.68 -10.41 -1.17
N ARG A 922 34.85 -11.19 -1.84
CA ARG A 922 34.81 -12.65 -1.75
C ARG A 922 35.79 -13.26 -2.73
N LEU A 923 36.77 -13.99 -2.21
CA LEU A 923 37.72 -14.75 -3.01
C LEU A 923 37.35 -16.21 -2.94
N HIS A 924 36.90 -16.79 -4.06
CA HIS A 924 36.66 -18.23 -4.14
C HIS A 924 37.96 -19.01 -3.91
N LYS A 925 37.95 -19.94 -2.96
CA LYS A 925 39.11 -20.76 -2.61
C LYS A 925 38.95 -22.17 -3.11
N LYS A 926 37.80 -22.80 -2.86
CA LYS A 926 37.65 -24.23 -3.06
C LYS A 926 36.20 -24.61 -3.31
N SER A 927 35.99 -25.57 -4.20
CA SER A 927 34.70 -26.26 -4.33
C SER A 927 34.89 -27.69 -3.83
N ILE A 928 34.08 -28.09 -2.85
CA ILE A 928 34.14 -29.43 -2.27
C ILE A 928 32.86 -30.16 -2.65
N TYR A 929 32.96 -31.08 -3.58
CA TYR A 929 31.86 -31.95 -3.97
C TYR A 929 31.80 -33.11 -2.98
N PHE A 930 30.70 -33.28 -2.27
CA PHE A 930 30.57 -34.27 -1.21
C PHE A 930 29.47 -35.32 -1.48
N TYR A 931 28.66 -35.09 -2.50
CA TYR A 931 27.62 -36.03 -2.91
C TYR A 931 27.42 -36.00 -4.42
N LYS A 932 27.33 -37.16 -5.02
CA LYS A 932 26.96 -37.38 -6.43
C LYS A 932 26.32 -38.72 -6.58
N GLU A 933 25.09 -38.77 -7.04
CA GLU A 933 24.34 -40.00 -7.26
C GLU A 933 23.57 -39.95 -8.57
N ASN A 934 23.54 -41.09 -9.27
CA ASN A 934 22.64 -41.30 -10.40
C ASN A 934 21.27 -41.75 -9.89
N ILE A 935 20.26 -40.98 -10.23
CA ILE A 935 18.87 -41.28 -9.89
C ILE A 935 18.19 -41.86 -11.13
N ASP A 936 17.51 -42.98 -10.95
CA ASP A 936 16.61 -43.56 -11.93
C ASP A 936 15.42 -44.21 -11.19
N SER A 937 14.46 -43.36 -10.82
CA SER A 937 13.32 -43.77 -10.01
C SER A 937 12.06 -43.01 -10.40
N LYS A 938 10.99 -43.72 -10.63
CA LYS A 938 9.64 -43.14 -10.83
C LYS A 938 9.01 -42.72 -9.52
N GLU A 939 9.38 -43.36 -8.43
CA GLU A 939 8.89 -43.05 -7.07
C GLU A 939 9.82 -42.10 -6.37
N TRP A 940 9.28 -41.41 -5.35
CA TRP A 940 10.09 -40.54 -4.52
C TRP A 940 11.11 -41.31 -3.70
N LYS A 941 12.37 -40.95 -3.86
CA LYS A 941 13.50 -41.43 -3.07
C LYS A 941 13.86 -40.39 -2.02
N ASP A 942 13.79 -40.78 -0.75
CA ASP A 942 14.29 -39.93 0.35
C ASP A 942 15.78 -40.20 0.53
N ILE A 943 16.56 -39.15 0.53
CA ILE A 943 18.02 -39.15 0.72
C ILE A 943 18.35 -38.33 1.95
N ALA A 944 19.06 -38.94 2.88
CA ALA A 944 19.54 -38.26 4.08
C ALA A 944 21.02 -38.55 4.26
N MET A 945 21.80 -37.51 4.61
CA MET A 945 23.24 -37.64 4.85
C MET A 945 23.70 -36.67 5.93
N GLU A 946 24.78 -36.99 6.55
CA GLU A 946 25.56 -36.10 7.44
C GLU A 946 26.91 -35.81 6.84
N VAL A 947 27.24 -34.53 6.66
CA VAL A 947 28.46 -34.08 5.98
C VAL A 947 29.21 -33.06 6.79
N PRO A 948 30.53 -33.01 6.72
CA PRO A 948 31.32 -31.97 7.41
C PRO A 948 31.04 -30.59 6.84
N LEU A 949 30.98 -29.59 7.70
CA LEU A 949 30.89 -28.18 7.32
C LEU A 949 32.32 -27.61 7.21
N PRO A 950 32.77 -27.20 6.03
CA PRO A 950 34.12 -26.62 5.86
C PRO A 950 34.24 -25.28 6.57
N LYS A 951 35.34 -25.05 7.27
CA LYS A 951 35.65 -23.82 8.01
C LYS A 951 36.35 -22.80 7.06
N PHE A 952 35.55 -21.85 6.53
CA PHE A 952 35.98 -20.70 5.73
C PHE A 952 35.20 -19.47 6.15
N ASP A 953 35.71 -18.28 5.78
CA ASP A 953 34.98 -17.02 6.09
C ASP A 953 33.56 -17.02 5.53
N LEU A 954 33.36 -17.69 4.40
CA LEU A 954 32.05 -17.89 3.80
C LEU A 954 31.96 -19.26 3.12
N THR A 955 31.13 -20.14 3.63
CA THR A 955 30.81 -21.43 2.98
C THR A 955 29.39 -21.39 2.44
N LYS A 956 29.22 -21.73 1.16
CA LYS A 956 27.92 -21.78 0.51
C LYS A 956 27.59 -23.20 0.08
N PHE A 957 26.35 -23.60 0.36
CA PHE A 957 25.79 -24.83 -0.18
C PHE A 957 25.36 -24.65 -1.63
N ALA A 958 25.65 -25.65 -2.47
CA ALA A 958 25.15 -25.73 -3.83
C ALA A 958 24.57 -27.13 -4.09
N ALA A 959 23.40 -27.19 -4.66
CA ALA A 959 22.79 -28.41 -5.14
C ALA A 959 22.58 -28.31 -6.66
N GLY A 960 22.97 -29.34 -7.39
CA GLY A 960 22.76 -29.48 -8.82
C GLY A 960 21.93 -30.73 -9.12
N PHE A 961 20.93 -30.59 -9.96
CA PHE A 961 20.06 -31.65 -10.44
C PHE A 961 20.19 -31.69 -11.97
N TYR A 962 20.74 -32.74 -12.50
CA TYR A 962 21.10 -32.86 -13.92
C TYR A 962 20.31 -33.99 -14.57
N PRO A 963 19.22 -33.70 -15.31
CA PRO A 963 18.53 -34.72 -16.11
C PRO A 963 19.48 -35.42 -17.08
N LYS A 964 19.29 -36.71 -17.31
CA LYS A 964 20.18 -37.54 -18.13
C LYS A 964 20.25 -37.07 -19.57
N ASN A 965 19.16 -36.56 -20.12
CA ASN A 965 19.05 -36.02 -21.47
C ASN A 965 17.89 -35.00 -21.56
N ALA A 966 17.67 -34.39 -22.73
CA ALA A 966 16.62 -33.39 -22.96
C ALA A 966 15.18 -33.89 -22.66
N ASN A 967 14.95 -35.21 -22.77
CA ASN A 967 13.65 -35.84 -22.55
C ASN A 967 13.50 -36.42 -21.13
N SER A 968 14.57 -36.42 -20.34
CA SER A 968 14.54 -36.87 -18.96
C SER A 968 14.01 -35.80 -18.04
N THR A 969 13.31 -36.18 -17.00
CA THR A 969 12.80 -35.28 -15.96
C THR A 969 13.35 -35.69 -14.62
N MET A 970 13.63 -34.71 -13.79
CA MET A 970 13.94 -34.90 -12.38
C MET A 970 13.04 -33.96 -11.58
N ASP A 971 12.33 -34.51 -10.63
CA ASP A 971 11.58 -33.77 -9.64
C ASP A 971 12.30 -33.89 -8.30
N PHE A 972 12.27 -32.86 -7.51
CA PHE A 972 12.85 -32.84 -6.17
C PHE A 972 11.98 -31.98 -5.25
N ASP A 973 11.97 -32.32 -3.97
CA ASP A 973 11.16 -31.71 -2.95
C ASP A 973 11.82 -31.81 -1.58
N GLU A 974 11.31 -31.07 -0.62
CA GLU A 974 11.64 -31.17 0.80
C GLU A 974 13.15 -31.21 1.10
N VAL A 975 13.91 -30.30 0.54
CA VAL A 975 15.36 -30.19 0.83
C VAL A 975 15.57 -29.50 2.18
N TYR A 976 16.15 -30.21 3.14
CA TYR A 976 16.47 -29.70 4.47
C TYR A 976 17.96 -29.76 4.72
N ILE A 977 18.52 -28.73 5.36
CA ILE A 977 19.89 -28.70 5.87
C ILE A 977 19.84 -28.26 7.32
N THR A 978 20.29 -29.10 8.23
CA THR A 978 20.26 -28.85 9.67
C THR A 978 21.65 -28.99 10.27
N ALA A 979 21.91 -28.26 11.37
CA ALA A 979 23.10 -28.51 12.17
C ALA A 979 22.99 -29.92 12.76
N SER A 980 24.04 -30.75 12.63
CA SER A 980 24.09 -32.02 13.33
C SER A 980 24.77 -31.83 14.65
N GLY A 981 24.06 -32.10 15.71
CA GLY A 981 24.60 -32.39 17.01
C GLY A 981 25.12 -31.22 17.85
N LYS A 982 24.60 -31.00 18.93
CA LYS A 982 25.03 -31.40 20.29
C LYS A 982 23.81 -31.79 21.06
#